data_1efee8341d39621be4fb73177082b352
#
_entry.id   1efee8341d39621be4fb73177082b352
#
_cell.length_a   1.000
_cell.length_b   1.000
_cell.length_c   1.000
_cell.angle_alpha   90.00
_cell.angle_beta   90.00
_cell.angle_gamma   90.00
#
_symmetry.space_group_name_H-M   'P 1'
#
loop_
_entity.id
_entity.type
_entity.pdbx_description
1 polymer ?
#
loop_
_entity_poly.entity_id
_entity_poly.type
_entity_poly.pdbx_seq_one_letter_code
_entity_poly.pdbx_strand_id
1 'polypeptide(L)'
;MRDFGVIIMLKREFDYQKETELNLPTTFIKRDGAKYPFEIFKLKMVLHSLGLDDEADAVIEKIAAKLTTATVKAEDVAHAFKESLHELGYLDEAKAYVDYRKQDEKNWLKQTDTRARLERMVHGDPTIVNENANKDSEVFSTQRDLTAGTVGKTVGLTMMPQHIAKAHLRGDIHWHDLDYTPLSPMTNCCLIDFKDMLTNGFKIGNAYMTSPNSINVATHQVTQIITNVASSQYGGCSFDRADEVLAPFAEKNYRKHLKDAAEFIDDPEKVEQYARKQTKKDIYDAMQGLEYEINTMFSSQGQTPFTTLGFGLGTSWIEKEIQKDILRIRIKGLGRERRTAIFPKLVFTIKKGLNLHPGDPNYDVKELAIQCSTKRMYPDVLMYDTIKKITGSFKAPMGCRSFLQGWKDENGHEVNSGRMNLGVVTVNLPRIAMESHGDKELFWKIFDTRMRTCHQALAFKGRRAIQAKPENAPIMYQYGVFGKRLKPGDDVNQLFKNGRATISLGYIGLYEVGTVFYGPDWEHNEEAHDFTIEIVKRMHDLCAKWEKEDPYHWHYSLYSTPSESLTDRFCRLDTEKFGKIKDITDKEYYTNSFHYDVRKHPTPFEKLTFEAPYPYYAAGGFIHYCEYPNLKQNPAALEAVWDWAYDKVGYLGTNTPIDKCYKCGFAGEFESTAKGFQCPKCGNHDPATCDCVKRTCGYLGNPLKRPMVHGRHEEIIHRVKHMDFGMEDSLATEEEVKNGEY
;
A
#
# COMPACT_ATOMS: atom_id res chain seq x y z
N MET A 1 -33.94 9.39 12.57
CA MET A 1 -34.63 8.28 13.22
C MET A 1 -35.84 7.90 12.36
N ARG A 2 -35.61 7.34 11.19
CA ARG A 2 -36.57 6.56 10.43
C ARG A 2 -35.82 5.36 9.92
N ASP A 3 -36.33 4.18 10.29
CA ASP A 3 -36.17 2.87 9.67
C ASP A 3 -34.96 2.00 9.98
N PHE A 4 -34.62 1.84 11.27
CA PHE A 4 -34.01 0.60 11.73
C PHE A 4 -35.04 -0.57 11.82
N GLY A 5 -36.35 -0.28 11.66
CA GLY A 5 -37.44 -1.26 11.71
C GLY A 5 -37.71 -2.02 10.42
N VAL A 6 -37.22 -1.54 9.26
CA VAL A 6 -37.45 -2.16 7.96
C VAL A 6 -36.44 -3.26 7.63
N ILE A 7 -35.25 -3.25 8.25
CA ILE A 7 -34.20 -4.24 8.04
C ILE A 7 -34.61 -5.66 8.50
N ILE A 8 -35.59 -5.80 9.38
CA ILE A 8 -36.04 -7.09 9.92
C ILE A 8 -37.20 -7.68 9.11
N MET A 9 -37.87 -6.94 8.21
CA MET A 9 -39.02 -7.41 7.46
C MET A 9 -38.75 -7.99 6.07
N LEU A 10 -37.52 -7.91 5.53
CA LEU A 10 -37.17 -8.47 4.21
C LEU A 10 -36.62 -9.91 4.27
N LYS A 11 -37.01 -10.69 5.27
CA LYS A 11 -36.98 -12.17 5.22
C LYS A 11 -38.18 -12.68 4.43
N ARG A 12 -38.33 -12.32 3.18
CA ARG A 12 -39.15 -13.08 2.23
C ARG A 12 -38.20 -13.67 1.19
N GLU A 13 -38.25 -14.99 1.14
CA GLU A 13 -37.60 -15.85 0.17
C GLU A 13 -37.72 -15.26 -1.23
N PHE A 14 -36.58 -14.91 -1.83
CA PHE A 14 -36.49 -14.63 -3.25
C PHE A 14 -36.87 -15.95 -3.96
N ASP A 15 -38.00 -16.02 -4.58
CA ASP A 15 -38.48 -17.22 -5.24
C ASP A 15 -37.67 -17.46 -6.54
N TYR A 16 -36.60 -18.26 -6.42
CA TYR A 16 -35.72 -18.63 -7.52
C TYR A 16 -36.44 -19.38 -8.66
N GLN A 17 -37.62 -19.95 -8.43
CA GLN A 17 -38.34 -20.69 -9.44
C GLN A 17 -38.96 -19.78 -10.51
N LYS A 18 -39.33 -18.54 -10.19
CA LYS A 18 -39.86 -17.58 -11.18
C LYS A 18 -38.85 -17.04 -12.18
N GLU A 19 -37.57 -16.99 -11.82
CA GLU A 19 -36.53 -16.51 -12.76
C GLU A 19 -36.30 -17.43 -13.96
N THR A 20 -36.60 -18.71 -13.83
CA THR A 20 -36.47 -19.70 -14.91
C THR A 20 -37.64 -19.66 -15.92
N GLU A 21 -38.74 -19.00 -15.59
CA GLU A 21 -39.92 -18.88 -16.47
C GLU A 21 -39.92 -17.61 -17.34
N LEU A 22 -39.04 -16.63 -17.02
CA LEU A 22 -38.93 -15.39 -17.79
C LEU A 22 -37.94 -15.54 -18.96
N ASN A 23 -38.43 -15.19 -20.17
CA ASN A 23 -37.59 -15.16 -21.37
C ASN A 23 -36.69 -13.92 -21.35
N LEU A 24 -35.58 -13.97 -20.60
CA LEU A 24 -34.67 -12.86 -20.39
C LEU A 24 -33.53 -12.88 -21.41
N PRO A 25 -32.98 -11.70 -21.76
CA PRO A 25 -31.73 -11.61 -22.53
C PRO A 25 -30.59 -12.36 -21.83
N THR A 26 -29.74 -12.98 -22.61
CA THR A 26 -28.52 -13.63 -22.10
C THR A 26 -27.33 -12.69 -22.06
N THR A 27 -27.30 -11.69 -22.93
CA THR A 27 -26.20 -10.77 -23.11
C THR A 27 -26.65 -9.31 -23.04
N PHE A 28 -25.91 -8.54 -22.24
CA PHE A 28 -26.10 -7.11 -22.10
C PHE A 28 -24.88 -6.36 -22.69
N ILE A 29 -25.14 -5.42 -23.59
CA ILE A 29 -24.12 -4.54 -24.19
C ILE A 29 -24.20 -3.18 -23.51
N LYS A 30 -23.12 -2.76 -22.85
CA LYS A 30 -23.00 -1.41 -22.31
C LYS A 30 -22.75 -0.37 -23.41
N ARG A 31 -22.89 0.93 -23.06
CA ARG A 31 -22.66 2.05 -24.00
C ARG A 31 -21.26 2.08 -24.63
N ASP A 32 -20.27 1.48 -23.96
CA ASP A 32 -18.90 1.33 -24.45
C ASP A 32 -18.68 0.13 -25.39
N GLY A 33 -19.76 -0.60 -25.71
CA GLY A 33 -19.72 -1.80 -26.53
C GLY A 33 -19.33 -3.09 -25.83
N ALA A 34 -18.96 -3.03 -24.55
CA ALA A 34 -18.58 -4.21 -23.78
C ALA A 34 -19.79 -5.13 -23.51
N LYS A 35 -19.59 -6.44 -23.69
CA LYS A 35 -20.63 -7.46 -23.52
C LYS A 35 -20.53 -8.11 -22.14
N TYR A 36 -21.67 -8.29 -21.49
CA TYR A 36 -21.80 -8.89 -20.16
C TYR A 36 -22.99 -9.88 -20.14
N PRO A 37 -23.01 -10.85 -19.24
CA PRO A 37 -24.24 -11.56 -18.92
C PRO A 37 -25.33 -10.58 -18.48
N PHE A 38 -26.57 -10.83 -18.90
CA PHE A 38 -27.69 -10.07 -18.39
C PHE A 38 -28.00 -10.54 -16.95
N GLU A 39 -28.07 -9.61 -16.01
CA GLU A 39 -28.24 -9.93 -14.59
C GLU A 39 -29.49 -9.22 -14.04
N ILE A 40 -30.51 -10.00 -13.77
CA ILE A 40 -31.81 -9.51 -13.29
C ILE A 40 -31.71 -8.82 -11.92
N PHE A 41 -30.81 -9.27 -11.05
CA PHE A 41 -30.67 -8.69 -9.73
C PHE A 41 -30.27 -7.21 -9.77
N LYS A 42 -29.62 -6.74 -10.86
CA LYS A 42 -29.34 -5.32 -11.05
C LYS A 42 -30.57 -4.48 -11.26
N LEU A 43 -31.59 -5.05 -11.89
CA LEU A 43 -32.93 -4.43 -12.01
C LEU A 43 -33.61 -4.38 -10.65
N LYS A 44 -33.53 -5.47 -9.88
CA LYS A 44 -34.08 -5.53 -8.50
C LYS A 44 -33.41 -4.49 -7.58
N MET A 45 -32.10 -4.33 -7.66
CA MET A 45 -31.40 -3.28 -6.87
C MET A 45 -31.87 -1.86 -7.25
N VAL A 46 -32.14 -1.60 -8.53
CA VAL A 46 -32.66 -0.29 -8.95
C VAL A 46 -34.05 -0.08 -8.40
N LEU A 47 -34.92 -1.10 -8.48
CA LEU A 47 -36.26 -1.04 -7.94
C LEU A 47 -36.29 -0.86 -6.43
N HIS A 48 -35.42 -1.55 -5.71
CA HIS A 48 -35.19 -1.34 -4.28
C HIS A 48 -34.84 0.11 -3.98
N SER A 49 -33.92 0.70 -4.74
CA SER A 49 -33.53 2.12 -4.57
C SER A 49 -34.64 3.12 -4.85
N LEU A 50 -35.71 2.67 -5.54
CA LEU A 50 -36.92 3.43 -5.82
C LEU A 50 -38.06 3.11 -4.83
N GLY A 51 -37.84 2.20 -3.87
CA GLY A 51 -38.84 1.79 -2.88
C GLY A 51 -39.94 0.84 -3.42
N LEU A 52 -39.64 0.15 -4.52
CA LEU A 52 -40.58 -0.77 -5.23
C LEU A 52 -40.19 -2.24 -5.01
N ASP A 53 -39.93 -2.63 -3.76
CA ASP A 53 -39.50 -4.00 -3.43
C ASP A 53 -40.65 -5.01 -3.63
N ASP A 54 -41.84 -4.69 -3.16
CA ASP A 54 -43.01 -5.56 -3.25
C ASP A 54 -43.55 -5.67 -4.69
N GLU A 55 -43.26 -4.68 -5.53
CA GLU A 55 -43.70 -4.58 -6.93
C GLU A 55 -42.61 -5.02 -7.93
N ALA A 56 -41.43 -5.37 -7.43
CA ALA A 56 -40.26 -5.64 -8.27
C ALA A 56 -40.52 -6.73 -9.31
N ASP A 57 -41.19 -7.82 -8.95
CA ASP A 57 -41.49 -8.93 -9.85
C ASP A 57 -42.40 -8.50 -11.00
N ALA A 58 -43.46 -7.73 -10.72
CA ALA A 58 -44.39 -7.24 -11.75
C ALA A 58 -43.72 -6.27 -12.74
N VAL A 59 -42.80 -5.40 -12.22
CA VAL A 59 -42.05 -4.50 -13.07
C VAL A 59 -41.04 -5.27 -13.94
N ILE A 60 -40.39 -6.29 -13.39
CA ILE A 60 -39.41 -7.12 -14.10
C ILE A 60 -40.08 -7.96 -15.18
N GLU A 61 -41.25 -8.53 -14.93
CA GLU A 61 -42.06 -9.23 -15.95
C GLU A 61 -42.36 -8.32 -17.15
N LYS A 62 -42.75 -7.08 -16.89
CA LYS A 62 -43.00 -6.07 -17.93
C LYS A 62 -41.72 -5.71 -18.70
N ILE A 63 -40.58 -5.57 -18.01
CA ILE A 63 -39.27 -5.30 -18.65
C ILE A 63 -38.90 -6.49 -19.54
N ALA A 64 -39.01 -7.73 -19.04
CA ALA A 64 -38.72 -8.94 -19.80
C ALA A 64 -39.58 -9.06 -21.07
N ALA A 65 -40.87 -8.74 -21.00
CA ALA A 65 -41.75 -8.73 -22.16
C ALA A 65 -41.32 -7.73 -23.26
N LYS A 66 -40.60 -6.67 -22.92
CA LYS A 66 -40.11 -5.66 -23.88
C LYS A 66 -38.71 -6.00 -24.44
N LEU A 67 -37.94 -6.85 -23.76
CA LEU A 67 -36.59 -7.24 -24.14
C LEU A 67 -36.60 -8.60 -24.90
N THR A 68 -37.07 -8.59 -26.12
CA THR A 68 -37.34 -9.82 -26.91
C THR A 68 -36.12 -10.45 -27.58
N THR A 69 -34.93 -9.81 -27.50
CA THR A 69 -33.71 -10.31 -28.15
C THR A 69 -32.73 -10.88 -27.12
N ALA A 70 -31.98 -11.93 -27.49
CA ALA A 70 -31.01 -12.55 -26.64
C ALA A 70 -29.85 -11.59 -26.25
N THR A 71 -29.65 -10.52 -27.03
CA THR A 71 -28.60 -9.49 -26.77
C THR A 71 -29.28 -8.12 -26.78
N VAL A 72 -29.15 -7.37 -25.68
CA VAL A 72 -29.77 -6.05 -25.49
C VAL A 72 -28.73 -4.99 -25.14
N LYS A 73 -28.97 -3.74 -25.56
CA LYS A 73 -28.13 -2.60 -25.21
C LYS A 73 -28.62 -1.94 -23.92
N ALA A 74 -27.73 -1.22 -23.25
CA ALA A 74 -28.05 -0.46 -22.03
C ALA A 74 -29.20 0.56 -22.23
N GLU A 75 -29.35 1.08 -23.46
CA GLU A 75 -30.41 2.02 -23.79
C GLU A 75 -31.74 1.33 -23.91
N ASP A 76 -31.80 0.12 -24.51
CA ASP A 76 -33.00 -0.66 -24.65
C ASP A 76 -33.55 -1.08 -23.28
N VAL A 77 -32.65 -1.53 -22.38
CA VAL A 77 -33.01 -1.88 -21.00
C VAL A 77 -33.52 -0.67 -20.23
N ALA A 78 -32.89 0.49 -20.39
CA ALA A 78 -33.32 1.71 -19.72
C ALA A 78 -34.66 2.23 -20.24
N HIS A 79 -34.91 2.08 -21.53
CA HIS A 79 -36.18 2.43 -22.14
C HIS A 79 -37.30 1.49 -21.64
N ALA A 80 -37.07 0.18 -21.72
CA ALA A 80 -37.97 -0.83 -21.20
C ALA A 80 -38.28 -0.62 -19.70
N PHE A 81 -37.28 -0.30 -18.88
CA PHE A 81 -37.43 -0.02 -17.45
C PHE A 81 -38.38 1.19 -17.22
N LYS A 82 -38.07 2.32 -17.86
CA LYS A 82 -38.88 3.53 -17.74
C LYS A 82 -40.32 3.30 -18.20
N GLU A 83 -40.49 2.69 -19.37
CA GLU A 83 -41.85 2.41 -19.91
C GLU A 83 -42.63 1.46 -19.01
N SER A 84 -41.98 0.43 -18.44
CA SER A 84 -42.64 -0.51 -17.55
C SER A 84 -43.16 0.15 -16.28
N LEU A 85 -42.34 1.08 -15.69
CA LEU A 85 -42.80 1.89 -14.56
C LEU A 85 -43.99 2.77 -14.94
N HIS A 86 -43.94 3.42 -16.10
CA HIS A 86 -45.06 4.24 -16.60
C HIS A 86 -46.34 3.46 -16.80
N GLU A 87 -46.26 2.27 -17.43
CA GLU A 87 -47.42 1.42 -17.68
C GLU A 87 -48.07 0.86 -16.41
N LEU A 88 -47.25 0.68 -15.34
CA LEU A 88 -47.72 0.22 -14.03
C LEU A 88 -48.17 1.37 -13.12
N GLY A 89 -48.07 2.62 -13.58
CA GLY A 89 -48.54 3.81 -12.86
C GLY A 89 -47.51 4.40 -11.89
N TYR A 90 -46.28 3.90 -11.84
CA TYR A 90 -45.20 4.41 -10.97
C TYR A 90 -44.51 5.62 -11.62
N LEU A 91 -45.24 6.73 -11.74
CA LEU A 91 -44.81 7.92 -12.49
C LEU A 91 -43.73 8.69 -11.79
N ASP A 92 -43.76 8.78 -10.46
CA ASP A 92 -42.79 9.49 -9.65
C ASP A 92 -41.46 8.69 -9.60
N GLU A 93 -41.51 7.38 -9.51
CA GLU A 93 -40.36 6.48 -9.57
C GLU A 93 -39.72 6.46 -10.97
N ALA A 94 -40.53 6.49 -12.02
CA ALA A 94 -40.03 6.65 -13.39
C ALA A 94 -39.27 7.99 -13.57
N LYS A 95 -39.81 9.05 -12.99
CA LYS A 95 -39.15 10.36 -12.97
C LYS A 95 -37.88 10.33 -12.14
N ALA A 96 -37.91 9.78 -10.91
CA ALA A 96 -36.75 9.63 -10.04
C ALA A 96 -35.65 8.82 -10.72
N TYR A 97 -35.97 7.75 -11.44
CA TYR A 97 -35.02 6.98 -12.24
C TYR A 97 -34.35 7.80 -13.35
N VAL A 98 -35.13 8.59 -14.09
CA VAL A 98 -34.61 9.45 -15.15
C VAL A 98 -33.70 10.56 -14.56
N ASP A 99 -34.13 11.18 -13.47
CA ASP A 99 -33.37 12.23 -12.80
C ASP A 99 -32.07 11.70 -12.17
N TYR A 100 -32.10 10.51 -11.58
CA TYR A 100 -30.88 9.81 -11.12
C TYR A 100 -29.89 9.57 -12.27
N ARG A 101 -30.36 9.09 -13.42
CA ARG A 101 -29.50 8.87 -14.60
C ARG A 101 -28.91 10.17 -15.16
N LYS A 102 -29.70 11.26 -15.20
CA LYS A 102 -29.20 12.59 -15.61
C LYS A 102 -28.18 13.14 -14.60
N GLN A 103 -28.43 12.95 -13.32
CA GLN A 103 -27.51 13.39 -12.27
C GLN A 103 -26.21 12.59 -12.29
N ASP A 104 -26.25 11.26 -12.53
CA ASP A 104 -25.08 10.42 -12.70
C ASP A 104 -24.22 10.89 -13.90
N GLU A 105 -24.86 11.25 -15.02
CA GLU A 105 -24.18 11.79 -16.20
C GLU A 105 -23.60 13.19 -15.93
N LYS A 106 -24.35 14.05 -15.25
CA LYS A 106 -23.87 15.40 -14.86
C LYS A 106 -22.70 15.31 -13.88
N ASN A 107 -22.74 14.39 -12.93
CA ASN A 107 -21.63 14.13 -11.99
C ASN A 107 -20.39 13.59 -12.71
N TRP A 108 -20.59 12.70 -13.68
CA TRP A 108 -19.50 12.23 -14.54
C TRP A 108 -18.81 13.38 -15.27
N LEU A 109 -19.58 14.23 -15.96
CA LEU A 109 -19.05 15.38 -16.68
C LEU A 109 -18.31 16.35 -15.75
N LYS A 110 -18.89 16.63 -14.57
CA LYS A 110 -18.27 17.50 -13.58
C LYS A 110 -16.95 16.95 -13.02
N GLN A 111 -16.85 15.62 -12.83
CA GLN A 111 -15.65 14.98 -12.30
C GLN A 111 -14.55 14.77 -13.36
N THR A 112 -14.91 14.80 -14.64
CA THR A 112 -13.96 14.80 -15.76
C THR A 112 -13.59 16.21 -16.25
N ASP A 113 -14.14 17.25 -15.64
CA ASP A 113 -13.81 18.64 -15.95
C ASP A 113 -12.46 19.01 -15.32
N THR A 114 -11.43 19.06 -16.19
CA THR A 114 -10.06 19.41 -15.80
C THR A 114 -9.97 20.81 -15.22
N ARG A 115 -10.73 21.78 -15.76
CA ARG A 115 -10.70 23.17 -15.29
C ARG A 115 -11.23 23.28 -13.87
N ALA A 116 -12.39 22.69 -13.59
CA ALA A 116 -12.98 22.72 -12.26
C ALA A 116 -12.06 22.06 -11.20
N ARG A 117 -11.35 20.99 -11.57
CA ARG A 117 -10.36 20.36 -10.66
C ARG A 117 -9.13 21.23 -10.44
N LEU A 118 -8.61 21.88 -11.47
CA LEU A 118 -7.48 22.80 -11.34
C LEU A 118 -7.84 24.01 -10.48
N GLU A 119 -9.04 24.59 -10.65
CA GLU A 119 -9.52 25.68 -9.79
C GLU A 119 -9.57 25.24 -8.31
N ARG A 120 -10.12 24.05 -8.01
CA ARG A 120 -10.12 23.50 -6.64
C ARG A 120 -8.70 23.28 -6.09
N MET A 121 -7.78 22.78 -6.89
CA MET A 121 -6.38 22.60 -6.49
C MET A 121 -5.72 23.95 -6.16
N VAL A 122 -5.91 24.96 -6.99
CA VAL A 122 -5.36 26.31 -6.76
C VAL A 122 -5.93 26.95 -5.50
N HIS A 123 -7.20 26.64 -5.16
CA HIS A 123 -7.83 27.09 -3.91
C HIS A 123 -7.50 26.22 -2.70
N GLY A 124 -6.58 25.27 -2.82
CA GLY A 124 -6.09 24.46 -1.71
C GLY A 124 -7.09 23.43 -1.17
N ASP A 125 -7.96 22.89 -2.02
CA ASP A 125 -8.91 21.84 -1.60
C ASP A 125 -8.17 20.63 -0.99
N PRO A 126 -8.37 20.34 0.31
CA PRO A 126 -7.62 19.29 1.02
C PRO A 126 -7.78 17.91 0.42
N THR A 127 -8.89 17.63 -0.25
CA THR A 127 -9.13 16.33 -0.91
C THR A 127 -8.26 16.14 -2.15
N ILE A 128 -7.63 17.21 -2.64
CA ILE A 128 -6.71 17.18 -3.78
C ILE A 128 -5.27 17.36 -3.32
N VAL A 129 -5.00 18.41 -2.52
CA VAL A 129 -3.62 18.75 -2.14
C VAL A 129 -3.03 17.82 -1.07
N ASN A 130 -3.86 17.21 -0.21
CA ASN A 130 -3.44 16.31 0.86
C ASN A 130 -3.63 14.81 0.53
N GLU A 131 -4.02 14.47 -0.68
CA GLU A 131 -4.27 13.08 -1.09
C GLU A 131 -3.05 12.18 -0.89
N ASN A 132 -1.84 12.72 -1.09
CA ASN A 132 -0.59 12.02 -0.85
C ASN A 132 0.19 12.68 0.29
N ALA A 133 0.19 12.06 1.47
CA ALA A 133 0.87 12.54 2.67
C ALA A 133 2.42 12.59 2.55
N ASN A 134 3.01 12.10 1.46
CA ASN A 134 4.46 12.18 1.20
C ASN A 134 4.84 13.35 0.28
N LYS A 135 3.87 14.13 -0.19
CA LYS A 135 4.08 15.34 -1.00
C LYS A 135 3.84 16.60 -0.17
N ASP A 136 4.77 17.53 -0.26
CA ASP A 136 4.64 18.85 0.34
C ASP A 136 4.04 19.80 -0.70
N SER A 137 2.76 20.15 -0.58
CA SER A 137 2.02 20.94 -1.57
C SER A 137 2.51 22.40 -1.70
N GLU A 138 3.29 22.89 -0.75
CA GLU A 138 3.86 24.24 -0.79
C GLU A 138 5.10 24.34 -1.72
N VAL A 139 5.72 23.21 -2.06
CA VAL A 139 6.94 23.17 -2.88
C VAL A 139 6.59 23.25 -4.36
N PHE A 140 7.24 24.15 -5.12
CA PHE A 140 6.95 24.38 -6.55
C PHE A 140 7.01 23.12 -7.42
N SER A 141 7.97 22.22 -7.19
CA SER A 141 8.03 20.95 -7.93
C SER A 141 6.82 20.07 -7.68
N THR A 142 6.32 20.04 -6.44
CA THR A 142 5.10 19.32 -6.07
C THR A 142 3.85 19.97 -6.69
N GLN A 143 3.76 21.30 -6.71
CA GLN A 143 2.65 22.01 -7.35
C GLN A 143 2.55 21.70 -8.84
N ARG A 144 3.69 21.61 -9.53
CA ARG A 144 3.76 21.17 -10.94
C ARG A 144 3.27 19.74 -11.11
N ASP A 145 3.68 18.83 -10.24
CA ASP A 145 3.26 17.42 -10.28
C ASP A 145 1.77 17.26 -9.97
N LEU A 146 1.23 18.01 -9.00
CA LEU A 146 -0.21 18.05 -8.68
C LEU A 146 -1.03 18.58 -9.89
N THR A 147 -0.49 19.55 -10.63
CA THR A 147 -1.11 20.05 -11.86
C THR A 147 -1.15 18.96 -12.93
N ALA A 148 -0.01 18.31 -13.18
CA ALA A 148 0.09 17.18 -14.10
C ALA A 148 -0.83 16.02 -13.68
N GLY A 149 -0.84 15.69 -12.40
CA GLY A 149 -1.70 14.66 -11.83
C GLY A 149 -3.19 14.95 -11.95
N THR A 150 -3.59 16.22 -11.82
CA THR A 150 -4.98 16.64 -12.06
C THR A 150 -5.41 16.39 -13.50
N VAL A 151 -4.57 16.72 -14.47
CA VAL A 151 -4.79 16.40 -15.89
C VAL A 151 -4.78 14.88 -16.09
N GLY A 152 -3.82 14.18 -15.49
CA GLY A 152 -3.71 12.71 -15.53
C GLY A 152 -5.01 12.01 -15.07
N LYS A 153 -5.59 12.46 -13.95
CA LYS A 153 -6.85 11.92 -13.42
C LYS A 153 -8.04 12.16 -14.36
N THR A 154 -8.22 13.38 -14.81
CA THR A 154 -9.38 13.72 -15.64
C THR A 154 -9.31 13.06 -17.03
N VAL A 155 -8.16 13.08 -17.69
CA VAL A 155 -7.96 12.40 -18.98
C VAL A 155 -7.97 10.88 -18.80
N GLY A 156 -7.32 10.36 -17.76
CA GLY A 156 -7.30 8.94 -17.44
C GLY A 156 -8.69 8.34 -17.29
N LEU A 157 -9.63 9.05 -16.64
CA LEU A 157 -11.03 8.62 -16.54
C LEU A 157 -11.72 8.48 -17.91
N THR A 158 -11.35 9.31 -18.89
CA THR A 158 -11.92 9.21 -20.25
C THR A 158 -11.24 8.15 -21.12
N MET A 159 -9.99 7.76 -20.79
CA MET A 159 -9.26 6.71 -21.50
C MET A 159 -9.72 5.29 -21.14
N MET A 160 -10.20 5.09 -19.92
CA MET A 160 -10.64 3.76 -19.47
C MET A 160 -12.09 3.48 -19.86
N PRO A 161 -12.49 2.19 -19.96
CA PRO A 161 -13.90 1.81 -20.17
C PRO A 161 -14.81 2.52 -19.16
N GLN A 162 -15.90 3.11 -19.65
CA GLN A 162 -16.79 3.98 -18.85
C GLN A 162 -17.30 3.31 -17.56
N HIS A 163 -17.57 2.00 -17.61
CA HIS A 163 -18.05 1.27 -16.42
C HIS A 163 -16.98 1.16 -15.32
N ILE A 164 -15.69 1.04 -15.70
CA ILE A 164 -14.57 1.02 -14.75
C ILE A 164 -14.42 2.41 -14.13
N ALA A 165 -14.43 3.45 -14.95
CA ALA A 165 -14.34 4.82 -14.49
C ALA A 165 -15.51 5.19 -13.55
N LYS A 166 -16.75 4.82 -13.90
CA LYS A 166 -17.91 5.02 -13.02
C LYS A 166 -17.82 4.21 -11.72
N ALA A 167 -17.37 2.96 -11.77
CA ALA A 167 -17.17 2.16 -10.56
C ALA A 167 -16.12 2.79 -9.63
N HIS A 168 -15.03 3.33 -10.20
CA HIS A 168 -14.05 4.10 -9.42
C HIS A 168 -14.68 5.36 -8.80
N LEU A 169 -15.37 6.17 -9.60
CA LEU A 169 -15.96 7.42 -9.13
C LEU A 169 -17.00 7.24 -8.04
N ARG A 170 -17.83 6.20 -8.16
CA ARG A 170 -18.83 5.85 -7.13
C ARG A 170 -18.24 5.26 -5.87
N GLY A 171 -16.99 4.75 -5.93
CA GLY A 171 -16.35 4.09 -4.80
C GLY A 171 -16.65 2.60 -4.67
N ASP A 172 -17.13 1.96 -5.73
CA ASP A 172 -17.27 0.50 -5.80
C ASP A 172 -15.90 -0.17 -5.82
N ILE A 173 -14.97 0.46 -6.52
CA ILE A 173 -13.56 0.11 -6.62
C ILE A 173 -12.70 1.36 -6.52
N HIS A 174 -11.39 1.18 -6.32
CA HIS A 174 -10.40 2.24 -6.45
C HIS A 174 -9.33 1.86 -7.45
N TRP A 175 -9.19 2.65 -8.51
CA TRP A 175 -8.04 2.61 -9.41
C TRP A 175 -6.93 3.41 -8.76
N HIS A 176 -5.85 2.75 -8.34
CA HIS A 176 -4.70 3.43 -7.74
C HIS A 176 -3.90 4.23 -8.76
N ASP A 177 -3.32 5.34 -8.31
CA ASP A 177 -2.38 6.17 -9.06
C ASP A 177 -2.97 6.70 -10.39
N LEU A 178 -4.22 7.17 -10.30
CA LEU A 178 -4.94 7.73 -11.45
C LEU A 178 -4.30 9.03 -11.96
N ASP A 179 -3.49 9.68 -11.16
CA ASP A 179 -2.68 10.84 -11.51
C ASP A 179 -1.56 10.52 -12.53
N TYR A 180 -1.15 9.26 -12.63
CA TYR A 180 -0.14 8.79 -13.58
C TYR A 180 -0.73 7.86 -14.66
N THR A 181 -1.54 6.90 -14.27
CA THR A 181 -2.04 5.83 -15.14
C THR A 181 -3.57 5.84 -15.22
N PRO A 182 -4.21 5.69 -16.38
CA PRO A 182 -3.67 5.17 -17.64
C PRO A 182 -3.05 6.21 -18.59
N LEU A 183 -2.96 7.50 -18.22
CA LEU A 183 -2.40 8.52 -19.11
C LEU A 183 -0.97 8.12 -19.56
N SER A 184 -0.10 7.79 -18.61
CA SER A 184 1.24 7.26 -18.88
C SER A 184 1.29 5.75 -18.67
N PRO A 185 1.98 4.96 -19.51
CA PRO A 185 2.14 3.52 -19.36
C PRO A 185 3.23 3.17 -18.32
N MET A 186 3.15 3.77 -17.14
CA MET A 186 4.11 3.58 -16.04
C MET A 186 3.77 2.35 -15.22
N THR A 187 4.79 1.75 -14.59
CA THR A 187 4.65 0.68 -13.60
C THR A 187 4.57 1.25 -12.18
N ASN A 188 4.12 0.43 -11.22
CA ASN A 188 3.96 0.83 -9.83
C ASN A 188 5.30 0.72 -9.06
N CYS A 189 5.53 -0.41 -8.38
CA CYS A 189 6.70 -0.63 -7.54
C CYS A 189 7.68 -1.60 -8.18
N CYS A 190 8.95 -1.54 -7.79
CA CYS A 190 9.95 -2.52 -8.21
C CYS A 190 10.94 -2.88 -7.11
N LEU A 191 11.50 -4.07 -7.24
CA LEU A 191 12.67 -4.55 -6.52
C LEU A 191 13.87 -4.44 -7.47
N ILE A 192 14.71 -3.42 -7.27
CA ILE A 192 15.80 -3.05 -8.19
C ILE A 192 16.89 -4.11 -8.18
N ASP A 193 17.41 -4.47 -9.35
CA ASP A 193 18.59 -5.34 -9.43
C ASP A 193 19.89 -4.54 -9.29
N PHE A 194 20.17 -4.08 -8.07
CA PHE A 194 21.40 -3.35 -7.77
C PHE A 194 22.66 -4.18 -8.00
N LYS A 195 22.58 -5.51 -7.80
CA LYS A 195 23.73 -6.39 -8.03
C LYS A 195 24.16 -6.36 -9.50
N ASP A 196 23.22 -6.48 -10.43
CA ASP A 196 23.54 -6.37 -11.87
C ASP A 196 24.04 -4.98 -12.22
N MET A 197 23.31 -3.92 -11.77
CA MET A 197 23.64 -2.54 -12.14
C MET A 197 25.01 -2.11 -11.64
N LEU A 198 25.35 -2.38 -10.39
CA LEU A 198 26.65 -2.02 -9.81
C LEU A 198 27.82 -2.88 -10.37
N THR A 199 27.54 -4.11 -10.81
CA THR A 199 28.56 -4.97 -11.39
C THR A 199 28.84 -4.63 -12.86
N ASN A 200 27.78 -4.50 -13.67
CA ASN A 200 27.88 -4.37 -15.11
C ASN A 200 27.80 -2.92 -15.60
N GLY A 201 27.56 -1.97 -14.70
CA GLY A 201 27.38 -0.56 -15.03
C GLY A 201 26.01 -0.24 -15.62
N PHE A 202 25.72 1.03 -15.76
CA PHE A 202 24.46 1.56 -16.27
C PHE A 202 24.64 2.97 -16.84
N LYS A 203 23.61 3.50 -17.52
CA LYS A 203 23.67 4.85 -18.09
C LYS A 203 22.62 5.75 -17.48
N ILE A 204 23.01 6.97 -17.10
CA ILE A 204 22.11 8.05 -16.71
C ILE A 204 22.46 9.27 -17.56
N GLY A 205 21.50 9.81 -18.30
CA GLY A 205 21.73 10.90 -19.23
C GLY A 205 22.81 10.56 -20.25
N ASN A 206 23.87 11.33 -20.30
CA ASN A 206 25.01 11.12 -21.21
C ASN A 206 26.17 10.33 -20.59
N ALA A 207 26.10 10.02 -19.28
CA ALA A 207 27.19 9.36 -18.57
C ALA A 207 26.94 7.86 -18.45
N TYR A 208 27.95 7.05 -18.79
CA TYR A 208 28.00 5.62 -18.48
C TYR A 208 28.76 5.39 -17.19
N MET A 209 28.05 4.87 -16.19
CA MET A 209 28.57 4.56 -14.87
C MET A 209 29.19 3.17 -14.86
N THR A 210 30.46 3.10 -14.52
CA THR A 210 31.19 1.83 -14.39
C THR A 210 31.05 1.24 -12.98
N SER A 211 31.44 -0.02 -12.79
CA SER A 211 31.43 -0.67 -11.47
C SER A 211 32.25 0.13 -10.45
N PRO A 212 31.71 0.39 -9.23
CA PRO A 212 32.40 1.17 -8.21
C PRO A 212 33.68 0.51 -7.70
N ASN A 213 34.65 1.34 -7.29
CA ASN A 213 35.89 0.88 -6.69
C ASN A 213 35.94 1.04 -5.15
N SER A 214 34.87 1.54 -4.55
CA SER A 214 34.74 1.71 -3.10
C SER A 214 33.26 1.68 -2.70
N ILE A 215 33.00 1.42 -1.42
CA ILE A 215 31.64 1.44 -0.87
C ILE A 215 31.02 2.85 -0.96
N ASN A 216 31.78 3.92 -0.79
CA ASN A 216 31.29 5.29 -0.90
C ASN A 216 30.78 5.58 -2.32
N VAL A 217 31.53 5.19 -3.36
CA VAL A 217 31.08 5.35 -4.75
C VAL A 217 29.85 4.46 -5.03
N ALA A 218 29.82 3.25 -4.46
CA ALA A 218 28.68 2.34 -4.63
C ALA A 218 27.38 2.94 -4.06
N THR A 219 27.44 3.53 -2.85
CA THR A 219 26.25 4.17 -2.24
C THR A 219 25.79 5.41 -2.99
N HIS A 220 26.70 6.24 -3.51
CA HIS A 220 26.32 7.34 -4.40
C HIS A 220 25.64 6.85 -5.69
N GLN A 221 26.15 5.78 -6.31
CA GLN A 221 25.48 5.20 -7.48
C GLN A 221 24.10 4.63 -7.13
N VAL A 222 23.95 4.00 -5.95
CA VAL A 222 22.64 3.52 -5.45
C VAL A 222 21.64 4.67 -5.35
N THR A 223 22.01 5.80 -4.78
CA THR A 223 21.10 6.95 -4.65
C THR A 223 20.74 7.58 -5.99
N GLN A 224 21.68 7.62 -6.94
CA GLN A 224 21.41 8.06 -8.31
C GLN A 224 20.43 7.14 -9.02
N ILE A 225 20.58 5.82 -8.89
CA ILE A 225 19.63 4.82 -9.43
C ILE A 225 18.26 5.04 -8.81
N ILE A 226 18.15 5.10 -7.48
CA ILE A 226 16.89 5.31 -6.75
C ILE A 226 16.15 6.54 -7.25
N THR A 227 16.85 7.67 -7.38
CA THR A 227 16.24 8.94 -7.83
C THR A 227 15.71 8.86 -9.25
N ASN A 228 16.45 8.21 -10.16
CA ASN A 228 16.02 8.01 -11.54
C ASN A 228 14.84 7.03 -11.64
N VAL A 229 14.86 5.93 -10.87
CA VAL A 229 13.73 4.98 -10.80
C VAL A 229 12.49 5.64 -10.24
N ALA A 230 12.62 6.38 -9.11
CA ALA A 230 11.52 7.13 -8.51
C ALA A 230 10.94 8.22 -9.41
N SER A 231 11.71 8.70 -10.41
CA SER A 231 11.24 9.63 -11.44
C SER A 231 10.59 8.92 -12.66
N SER A 232 10.72 7.61 -12.76
CA SER A 232 10.30 6.81 -13.93
C SER A 232 9.13 5.86 -13.63
N GLN A 233 8.71 5.76 -12.36
CA GLN A 233 7.54 5.01 -11.89
C GLN A 233 6.83 5.81 -10.80
N TYR A 234 5.62 5.37 -10.38
CA TYR A 234 4.85 6.13 -9.39
C TYR A 234 4.86 5.51 -7.98
N GLY A 235 5.29 4.26 -7.82
CA GLY A 235 5.36 3.56 -6.54
C GLY A 235 6.77 3.50 -5.95
N GLY A 236 6.93 2.64 -4.95
CA GLY A 236 8.19 2.49 -4.22
C GLY A 236 9.26 1.72 -4.99
N CYS A 237 10.51 2.04 -4.69
CA CYS A 237 11.69 1.31 -5.15
C CYS A 237 12.41 0.68 -3.95
N SER A 238 12.77 -0.61 -4.07
CA SER A 238 13.32 -1.36 -2.96
C SER A 238 14.70 -1.91 -3.27
N PHE A 239 15.55 -1.86 -2.27
CA PHE A 239 16.87 -2.44 -2.25
C PHE A 239 16.85 -3.65 -1.31
N ASP A 240 16.79 -4.85 -1.87
CA ASP A 240 16.85 -6.09 -1.10
C ASP A 240 18.30 -6.47 -0.81
N ARG A 241 18.55 -6.99 0.41
CA ARG A 241 19.86 -7.53 0.83
C ARG A 241 21.02 -6.51 0.65
N ALA A 242 20.80 -5.29 1.11
CA ALA A 242 21.75 -4.18 0.91
C ALA A 242 23.15 -4.46 1.51
N ASP A 243 23.20 -5.15 2.66
CA ASP A 243 24.42 -5.61 3.30
C ASP A 243 25.27 -6.51 2.41
N GLU A 244 24.66 -7.50 1.77
CA GLU A 244 25.33 -8.46 0.87
C GLU A 244 25.73 -7.82 -0.47
N VAL A 245 24.90 -6.95 -1.02
CA VAL A 245 25.17 -6.30 -2.31
C VAL A 245 26.27 -5.25 -2.19
N LEU A 246 26.37 -4.54 -1.06
CA LEU A 246 27.38 -3.50 -0.83
C LEU A 246 28.73 -4.06 -0.31
N ALA A 247 28.72 -5.22 0.35
CA ALA A 247 29.92 -5.81 0.94
C ALA A 247 31.09 -6.00 -0.05
N PRO A 248 30.93 -6.42 -1.30
CA PRO A 248 32.03 -6.53 -2.26
C PRO A 248 32.78 -5.20 -2.51
N PHE A 249 32.09 -4.08 -2.39
CA PHE A 249 32.70 -2.77 -2.59
C PHE A 249 33.45 -2.29 -1.34
N ALA A 250 32.96 -2.63 -0.15
CA ALA A 250 33.71 -2.43 1.10
C ALA A 250 34.96 -3.34 1.19
N GLU A 251 34.86 -4.57 0.63
CA GLU A 251 36.02 -5.45 0.52
C GLU A 251 37.14 -4.84 -0.36
N LYS A 252 36.79 -4.09 -1.42
CA LYS A 252 37.78 -3.33 -2.19
C LYS A 252 38.49 -2.26 -1.33
N ASN A 253 37.74 -1.55 -0.48
CA ASN A 253 38.32 -0.62 0.50
C ASN A 253 39.27 -1.36 1.44
N TYR A 254 38.88 -2.49 2.02
CA TYR A 254 39.68 -3.29 2.94
C TYR A 254 41.01 -3.74 2.31
N ARG A 255 40.97 -4.29 1.08
CA ARG A 255 42.19 -4.68 0.35
C ARG A 255 43.09 -3.50 0.05
N LYS A 256 42.51 -2.36 -0.29
CA LYS A 256 43.30 -1.12 -0.45
C LYS A 256 44.00 -0.74 0.84
N HIS A 257 43.28 -0.70 1.97
CA HIS A 257 43.85 -0.33 3.27
C HIS A 257 44.90 -1.31 3.76
N LEU A 258 44.75 -2.62 3.48
CA LEU A 258 45.80 -3.60 3.74
C LEU A 258 47.08 -3.26 2.99
N LYS A 259 46.97 -2.96 1.69
CA LYS A 259 48.14 -2.60 0.87
C LYS A 259 48.77 -1.31 1.33
N ASP A 260 47.98 -0.24 1.53
CA ASP A 260 48.48 1.07 1.95
C ASP A 260 49.16 0.99 3.33
N ALA A 261 48.62 0.22 4.27
CA ALA A 261 49.20 0.04 5.60
C ALA A 261 50.52 -0.74 5.58
N ALA A 262 50.62 -1.77 4.74
CA ALA A 262 51.83 -2.59 4.61
C ALA A 262 53.03 -1.82 4.05
N GLU A 263 52.83 -0.65 3.45
CA GLU A 263 53.89 0.24 3.01
C GLU A 263 54.60 0.96 4.20
N PHE A 264 53.93 1.05 5.38
CA PHE A 264 54.41 1.83 6.54
C PHE A 264 54.45 1.03 7.83
N ILE A 265 53.87 -0.16 7.89
CA ILE A 265 53.74 -0.99 9.10
C ILE A 265 54.28 -2.39 8.80
N ASP A 266 55.34 -2.80 9.49
CA ASP A 266 55.97 -4.12 9.31
C ASP A 266 55.22 -5.26 9.99
N ASP A 267 54.41 -4.96 11.02
CA ASP A 267 53.69 -5.93 11.83
C ASP A 267 52.33 -6.31 11.15
N PRO A 268 52.18 -7.56 10.69
CA PRO A 268 50.95 -7.98 9.97
C PRO A 268 49.67 -7.83 10.77
N GLU A 269 49.69 -8.03 12.10
CA GLU A 269 48.54 -7.87 12.96
C GLU A 269 48.10 -6.41 13.04
N LYS A 270 49.04 -5.50 13.12
CA LYS A 270 48.77 -4.05 13.11
C LYS A 270 48.29 -3.57 11.75
N VAL A 271 48.82 -4.13 10.66
CA VAL A 271 48.32 -3.87 9.30
C VAL A 271 46.84 -4.25 9.21
N GLU A 272 46.47 -5.45 9.66
CA GLU A 272 45.09 -5.90 9.64
C GLU A 272 44.18 -5.04 10.53
N GLN A 273 44.61 -4.74 11.75
CA GLN A 273 43.86 -3.87 12.68
C GLN A 273 43.64 -2.49 12.09
N TYR A 274 44.63 -1.89 11.47
CA TYR A 274 44.51 -0.60 10.80
C TYR A 274 43.52 -0.69 9.62
N ALA A 275 43.69 -1.67 8.75
CA ALA A 275 42.81 -1.85 7.59
C ALA A 275 41.36 -2.06 8.00
N ARG A 276 41.08 -2.90 9.00
CA ARG A 276 39.74 -3.07 9.56
C ARG A 276 39.17 -1.79 10.12
N LYS A 277 39.94 -1.02 10.87
CA LYS A 277 39.53 0.26 11.44
C LYS A 277 39.12 1.26 10.35
N GLN A 278 39.97 1.41 9.31
CA GLN A 278 39.65 2.32 8.20
C GLN A 278 38.45 1.88 7.39
N THR A 279 38.33 0.58 7.12
CA THR A 279 37.19 0.03 6.39
C THR A 279 35.87 0.24 7.16
N LYS A 280 35.86 0.06 8.48
CA LYS A 280 34.70 0.38 9.32
C LYS A 280 34.32 1.85 9.22
N LYS A 281 35.28 2.75 9.19
CA LYS A 281 35.04 4.17 8.97
C LYS A 281 34.42 4.44 7.60
N ASP A 282 34.97 3.82 6.55
CA ASP A 282 34.44 3.98 5.19
C ASP A 282 32.99 3.47 5.09
N ILE A 283 32.68 2.34 5.75
CA ILE A 283 31.32 1.78 5.81
C ILE A 283 30.37 2.76 6.51
N TYR A 284 30.78 3.29 7.68
CA TYR A 284 29.98 4.26 8.41
C TYR A 284 29.70 5.52 7.58
N ASP A 285 30.73 6.10 6.97
CA ASP A 285 30.60 7.30 6.14
C ASP A 285 29.69 7.04 4.91
N ALA A 286 29.80 5.86 4.29
CA ALA A 286 28.98 5.46 3.17
C ALA A 286 27.50 5.29 3.55
N MET A 287 27.21 4.62 4.68
CA MET A 287 25.83 4.44 5.17
C MET A 287 25.22 5.77 5.62
N GLN A 288 26.02 6.65 6.24
CA GLN A 288 25.56 7.99 6.58
C GLN A 288 25.22 8.80 5.32
N GLY A 289 26.06 8.76 4.30
CA GLY A 289 25.79 9.40 3.01
C GLY A 289 24.50 8.90 2.39
N LEU A 290 24.33 7.58 2.33
CA LEU A 290 23.12 6.94 1.78
C LEU A 290 21.84 7.42 2.48
N GLU A 291 21.81 7.42 3.82
CA GLU A 291 20.63 7.85 4.57
C GLU A 291 20.33 9.35 4.38
N TYR A 292 21.36 10.19 4.40
CA TYR A 292 21.20 11.63 4.18
C TYR A 292 20.73 11.95 2.77
N GLU A 293 21.34 11.35 1.76
CA GLU A 293 20.98 11.59 0.35
C GLU A 293 19.53 11.19 0.07
N ILE A 294 19.08 10.01 0.51
CA ILE A 294 17.69 9.59 0.30
C ILE A 294 16.68 10.57 0.93
N ASN A 295 17.01 11.17 2.08
CA ASN A 295 16.12 12.12 2.76
C ASN A 295 16.16 13.55 2.22
N THR A 296 17.20 13.91 1.44
CA THR A 296 17.39 15.26 0.91
C THR A 296 17.14 15.38 -0.58
N MET A 297 17.09 14.26 -1.30
CA MET A 297 16.79 14.25 -2.72
C MET A 297 15.29 14.23 -3.00
N PHE A 298 14.91 14.83 -4.11
CA PHE A 298 13.55 14.79 -4.63
C PHE A 298 13.55 14.14 -6.02
N SER A 299 12.56 13.29 -6.28
CA SER A 299 12.27 12.82 -7.62
C SER A 299 11.74 13.97 -8.49
N SER A 300 11.66 13.77 -9.79
CA SER A 300 11.01 14.73 -10.71
C SER A 300 9.55 15.02 -10.37
N GLN A 301 8.93 14.16 -9.55
CA GLN A 301 7.55 14.28 -9.07
C GLN A 301 7.43 15.11 -7.78
N GLY A 302 8.51 15.76 -7.35
CA GLY A 302 8.52 16.63 -6.18
C GLY A 302 8.37 15.92 -4.83
N GLN A 303 8.65 14.61 -4.78
CA GLN A 303 8.57 13.82 -3.55
C GLN A 303 9.92 13.16 -3.22
N THR A 304 10.18 12.96 -1.93
CA THR A 304 11.27 12.08 -1.49
C THR A 304 11.02 10.67 -2.04
N PRO A 305 12.03 9.99 -2.63
CA PRO A 305 11.85 8.65 -3.17
C PRO A 305 11.33 7.66 -2.13
N PHE A 306 10.25 6.95 -2.44
CA PHE A 306 9.72 5.89 -1.57
C PHE A 306 10.63 4.67 -1.60
N THR A 307 11.61 4.67 -0.71
CA THR A 307 12.66 3.66 -0.70
C THR A 307 12.50 2.73 0.49
N THR A 308 12.60 1.42 0.23
CA THR A 308 12.70 0.38 1.25
C THR A 308 14.07 -0.27 1.15
N LEU A 309 14.73 -0.48 2.27
CA LEU A 309 16.05 -1.08 2.38
C LEU A 309 15.99 -2.31 3.29
N GLY A 310 16.14 -3.49 2.67
CA GLY A 310 16.18 -4.79 3.35
C GLY A 310 17.62 -5.22 3.65
N PHE A 311 17.86 -5.75 4.86
CA PHE A 311 19.17 -6.23 5.33
C PHE A 311 19.02 -7.24 6.48
N GLY A 312 20.11 -7.85 6.91
CA GLY A 312 20.16 -8.70 8.09
C GLY A 312 20.51 -10.16 7.85
N LEU A 313 20.79 -10.57 6.59
CA LEU A 313 21.14 -11.95 6.26
C LEU A 313 22.63 -12.19 6.03
N GLY A 314 23.42 -11.14 5.83
CA GLY A 314 24.87 -11.22 5.63
C GLY A 314 25.59 -11.76 6.86
N THR A 315 26.61 -12.61 6.65
CA THR A 315 27.32 -13.34 7.71
C THR A 315 28.78 -12.95 7.86
N SER A 316 29.38 -12.31 6.84
CA SER A 316 30.76 -11.83 6.93
C SER A 316 30.87 -10.63 7.88
N TRP A 317 32.10 -10.36 8.37
CA TRP A 317 32.32 -9.23 9.27
C TRP A 317 32.01 -7.87 8.60
N ILE A 318 32.20 -7.75 7.29
CA ILE A 318 31.85 -6.54 6.52
C ILE A 318 30.34 -6.38 6.44
N GLU A 319 29.60 -7.43 6.07
CA GLU A 319 28.14 -7.42 6.01
C GLU A 319 27.53 -7.08 7.38
N LYS A 320 28.08 -7.69 8.44
CA LYS A 320 27.67 -7.40 9.82
C LYS A 320 27.94 -5.94 10.23
N GLU A 321 29.07 -5.36 9.81
CA GLU A 321 29.36 -3.94 10.08
C GLU A 321 28.42 -3.03 9.31
N ILE A 322 28.09 -3.34 8.04
CA ILE A 322 27.10 -2.60 7.25
C ILE A 322 25.74 -2.63 7.96
N GLN A 323 25.27 -3.80 8.40
CA GLN A 323 24.02 -3.95 9.16
C GLN A 323 24.00 -3.06 10.40
N LYS A 324 25.09 -3.07 11.17
CA LYS A 324 25.23 -2.26 12.39
C LYS A 324 25.22 -0.77 12.10
N ASP A 325 25.90 -0.34 11.04
CA ASP A 325 26.02 1.08 10.74
C ASP A 325 24.73 1.66 10.14
N ILE A 326 23.96 0.86 9.38
CA ILE A 326 22.59 1.23 9.01
C ILE A 326 21.76 1.57 10.26
N LEU A 327 21.84 0.72 11.29
CA LEU A 327 21.08 0.90 12.54
C LEU A 327 21.63 2.05 13.41
N ARG A 328 22.95 2.16 13.57
CA ARG A 328 23.61 3.22 14.36
C ARG A 328 23.28 4.61 13.82
N ILE A 329 23.34 4.76 12.49
CA ILE A 329 23.04 6.03 11.83
C ILE A 329 21.56 6.39 12.00
N ARG A 330 20.64 5.40 11.84
CA ARG A 330 19.23 5.63 12.11
C ARG A 330 18.97 6.03 13.55
N ILE A 331 19.59 5.38 14.54
CA ILE A 331 19.50 5.74 15.97
C ILE A 331 19.98 7.17 16.19
N LYS A 332 21.10 7.55 15.57
CA LYS A 332 21.67 8.90 15.68
C LYS A 332 20.73 9.97 15.12
N GLY A 333 20.05 9.68 14.01
CA GLY A 333 19.14 10.61 13.34
C GLY A 333 19.85 11.67 12.48
N LEU A 334 19.03 12.45 11.74
CA LEU A 334 19.50 13.40 10.74
C LEU A 334 19.78 14.78 11.31
N GLY A 335 20.88 15.36 10.87
CA GLY A 335 21.23 16.75 11.14
C GLY A 335 21.57 17.05 12.60
N ARG A 336 21.61 18.34 12.94
CA ARG A 336 21.96 18.84 14.26
C ARG A 336 20.91 18.48 15.30
N GLU A 337 19.62 18.52 14.93
CA GLU A 337 18.49 18.20 15.79
C GLU A 337 18.28 16.69 15.93
N ARG A 338 19.05 15.86 15.19
CA ARG A 338 18.91 14.39 15.18
C ARG A 338 17.49 13.94 14.85
N ARG A 339 16.89 14.54 13.80
CA ARG A 339 15.53 14.23 13.36
C ARG A 339 15.41 12.79 12.91
N THR A 340 14.21 12.24 13.09
CA THR A 340 13.91 10.88 12.60
C THR A 340 13.86 10.86 11.08
N ALA A 341 14.68 10.00 10.45
CA ALA A 341 14.63 9.79 9.01
C ALA A 341 13.35 9.03 8.63
N ILE A 342 12.62 9.56 7.66
CA ILE A 342 11.41 8.92 7.12
C ILE A 342 11.82 7.82 6.12
N PHE A 343 12.80 8.10 5.28
CA PHE A 343 13.35 7.18 4.28
C PHE A 343 14.87 6.97 4.46
N PRO A 344 15.40 5.81 4.02
CA PRO A 344 14.66 4.64 3.56
C PRO A 344 13.86 4.01 4.69
N LYS A 345 12.73 3.37 4.37
CA LYS A 345 12.11 2.43 5.29
C LYS A 345 13.09 1.27 5.53
N LEU A 346 13.49 1.06 6.76
CA LEU A 346 14.37 -0.04 7.14
C LEU A 346 13.56 -1.29 7.42
N VAL A 347 13.99 -2.41 6.85
CA VAL A 347 13.39 -3.73 7.06
C VAL A 347 14.47 -4.73 7.42
N PHE A 348 14.48 -5.16 8.68
CA PHE A 348 15.46 -6.10 9.22
C PHE A 348 14.92 -7.53 9.15
N THR A 349 15.74 -8.46 8.65
CA THR A 349 15.36 -9.86 8.56
C THR A 349 15.82 -10.64 9.77
N ILE A 350 14.87 -11.29 10.45
CA ILE A 350 15.14 -12.26 11.52
C ILE A 350 15.13 -13.66 10.93
N LYS A 351 16.19 -14.44 11.23
CA LYS A 351 16.34 -15.82 10.77
C LYS A 351 16.86 -16.72 11.88
N LYS A 352 16.21 -17.86 12.08
CA LYS A 352 16.62 -18.87 13.05
C LYS A 352 18.05 -19.36 12.76
N GLY A 353 18.86 -19.49 13.81
CA GLY A 353 20.25 -19.90 13.72
C GLY A 353 21.21 -18.82 13.17
N LEU A 354 20.71 -17.59 12.92
CA LEU A 354 21.53 -16.46 12.52
C LEU A 354 21.47 -15.31 13.52
N ASN A 355 20.28 -14.85 13.88
CA ASN A 355 20.09 -13.68 14.72
C ASN A 355 18.80 -13.71 15.58
N LEU A 356 18.13 -14.86 15.69
CA LEU A 356 16.86 -14.95 16.44
C LEU A 356 17.11 -15.05 17.96
N HIS A 357 17.99 -15.94 18.40
CA HIS A 357 18.18 -16.25 19.81
C HIS A 357 19.56 -15.84 20.34
N PRO A 358 19.68 -15.58 21.66
CA PRO A 358 20.97 -15.40 22.29
C PRO A 358 21.94 -16.55 21.95
N GLY A 359 23.17 -16.20 21.52
CA GLY A 359 24.16 -17.14 21.05
C GLY A 359 24.22 -17.34 19.53
N ASP A 360 23.23 -16.89 18.79
CA ASP A 360 23.31 -16.84 17.32
C ASP A 360 24.41 -15.85 16.86
N PRO A 361 25.08 -16.10 15.72
CA PRO A 361 26.25 -15.31 15.29
C PRO A 361 26.02 -13.79 15.15
N ASN A 362 24.82 -13.38 14.79
CA ASN A 362 24.43 -11.98 14.57
C ASN A 362 23.34 -11.51 15.56
N TYR A 363 23.21 -12.17 16.72
CA TYR A 363 22.20 -11.77 17.72
C TYR A 363 22.39 -10.33 18.21
N ASP A 364 23.63 -9.87 18.35
CA ASP A 364 23.98 -8.48 18.69
C ASP A 364 23.48 -7.44 17.67
N VAL A 365 23.24 -7.84 16.42
CA VAL A 365 22.60 -6.99 15.43
C VAL A 365 21.09 -6.89 15.69
N LYS A 366 20.43 -7.99 16.10
CA LYS A 366 19.03 -7.97 16.51
C LYS A 366 18.81 -7.08 17.74
N GLU A 367 19.68 -7.16 18.75
CA GLU A 367 19.63 -6.28 19.92
C GLU A 367 19.70 -4.80 19.49
N LEU A 368 20.59 -4.47 18.57
CA LEU A 368 20.71 -3.11 18.03
C LEU A 368 19.46 -2.73 17.20
N ALA A 369 18.87 -3.67 16.45
CA ALA A 369 17.64 -3.44 15.71
C ALA A 369 16.45 -3.14 16.63
N ILE A 370 16.33 -3.86 17.76
CA ILE A 370 15.33 -3.61 18.80
C ILE A 370 15.50 -2.20 19.38
N GLN A 371 16.73 -1.81 19.76
CA GLN A 371 17.02 -0.48 20.26
C GLN A 371 16.67 0.60 19.22
N CYS A 372 16.98 0.35 17.96
CA CYS A 372 16.64 1.26 16.88
C CYS A 372 15.10 1.39 16.71
N SER A 373 14.39 0.28 16.70
CA SER A 373 12.94 0.26 16.52
C SER A 373 12.20 0.97 17.66
N THR A 374 12.65 0.81 18.90
CA THR A 374 12.06 1.51 20.07
C THR A 374 12.32 3.03 20.05
N LYS A 375 13.39 3.49 19.41
CA LYS A 375 13.76 4.92 19.33
C LYS A 375 13.28 5.61 18.06
N ARG A 376 13.03 4.86 16.96
CA ARG A 376 12.80 5.42 15.61
C ARG A 376 11.66 4.77 14.85
N MET A 377 10.91 3.83 15.44
CA MET A 377 9.89 3.00 14.80
C MET A 377 10.37 2.17 13.60
N TYR A 378 11.64 2.23 13.26
CA TYR A 378 12.33 1.41 12.27
C TYR A 378 13.54 0.74 12.93
N PRO A 379 13.95 -0.47 12.47
CA PRO A 379 13.37 -1.23 11.35
C PRO A 379 12.05 -1.90 11.70
N ASP A 380 11.21 -2.13 10.67
CA ASP A 380 10.22 -3.21 10.70
C ASP A 380 10.94 -4.56 10.52
N VAL A 381 10.30 -5.67 10.88
CA VAL A 381 10.95 -6.99 10.82
C VAL A 381 10.26 -7.96 9.88
N LEU A 382 11.07 -8.73 9.15
CA LEU A 382 10.64 -9.87 8.35
C LEU A 382 11.07 -11.16 9.04
N MET A 383 10.13 -12.09 9.20
CA MET A 383 10.38 -13.43 9.71
C MET A 383 10.69 -14.37 8.54
N TYR A 384 11.97 -14.70 8.36
CA TYR A 384 12.50 -15.36 7.17
C TYR A 384 11.70 -16.59 6.73
N ASP A 385 11.49 -17.53 7.68
CA ASP A 385 10.84 -18.81 7.38
C ASP A 385 9.36 -18.61 7.04
N THR A 386 8.67 -17.73 7.77
CA THR A 386 7.25 -17.43 7.56
C THR A 386 7.03 -16.68 6.24
N ILE A 387 7.88 -15.70 5.89
CA ILE A 387 7.82 -15.05 4.56
C ILE A 387 8.01 -16.07 3.45
N LYS A 388 9.01 -16.95 3.56
CA LYS A 388 9.27 -17.99 2.57
C LYS A 388 8.09 -18.94 2.41
N LYS A 389 7.44 -19.30 3.52
CA LYS A 389 6.24 -20.16 3.52
C LYS A 389 5.06 -19.47 2.82
N ILE A 390 4.83 -18.18 3.06
CA ILE A 390 3.71 -17.42 2.48
C ILE A 390 3.95 -17.10 1.00
N THR A 391 5.15 -16.65 0.63
CA THR A 391 5.43 -16.09 -0.71
C THR A 391 6.20 -17.03 -1.65
N GLY A 392 6.60 -18.24 -1.17
CA GLY A 392 7.34 -19.23 -1.95
C GLY A 392 8.85 -18.97 -2.07
N SER A 393 9.35 -17.77 -1.79
CA SER A 393 10.78 -17.43 -1.73
C SER A 393 11.00 -16.23 -0.83
N PHE A 394 12.23 -16.03 -0.32
CA PHE A 394 12.53 -14.90 0.55
C PHE A 394 13.02 -13.68 -0.23
N LYS A 395 12.42 -12.52 0.05
CA LYS A 395 12.82 -11.20 -0.44
C LYS A 395 12.20 -10.08 0.39
N ALA A 396 12.78 -8.88 0.34
CA ALA A 396 12.18 -7.68 0.93
C ALA A 396 10.89 -7.27 0.20
N PRO A 397 9.98 -6.53 0.86
CA PRO A 397 8.80 -5.99 0.19
C PRO A 397 9.20 -4.90 -0.82
N MET A 398 8.42 -4.78 -1.89
CA MET A 398 8.47 -3.62 -2.76
C MET A 398 7.66 -2.48 -2.14
N GLY A 399 8.24 -1.30 -2.06
CA GLY A 399 7.59 -0.16 -1.44
C GLY A 399 7.20 -0.44 0.02
N CYS A 400 5.93 -0.19 0.38
CA CYS A 400 5.51 -0.31 1.77
C CYS A 400 5.26 -1.75 2.24
N ARG A 401 4.62 -2.61 1.44
CA ARG A 401 4.22 -3.98 1.85
C ARG A 401 3.97 -4.96 0.70
N SER A 402 4.22 -4.60 -0.54
CA SER A 402 3.97 -5.48 -1.69
C SER A 402 5.02 -6.57 -1.80
N PHE A 403 4.60 -7.83 -1.92
CA PHE A 403 5.51 -8.95 -2.11
C PHE A 403 5.35 -9.58 -3.50
N LEU A 404 6.48 -9.91 -4.10
CA LEU A 404 6.53 -10.77 -5.27
C LEU A 404 6.36 -12.23 -4.82
N GLN A 405 5.68 -13.03 -5.63
CA GLN A 405 5.67 -14.48 -5.42
C GLN A 405 6.97 -15.12 -5.94
N GLY A 406 7.30 -16.31 -5.45
CA GLY A 406 8.42 -17.08 -5.98
C GLY A 406 8.29 -17.25 -7.50
N TRP A 407 9.36 -17.00 -8.24
CA TRP A 407 9.41 -17.12 -9.70
C TRP A 407 10.78 -17.60 -10.15
N LYS A 408 10.77 -18.46 -11.16
CA LYS A 408 11.99 -19.00 -11.76
C LYS A 408 12.07 -18.62 -13.24
N ASP A 409 13.27 -18.32 -13.69
CA ASP A 409 13.55 -18.05 -15.09
C ASP A 409 13.51 -19.32 -15.95
N GLU A 410 13.77 -19.15 -17.24
CA GLU A 410 13.79 -20.24 -18.25
C GLU A 410 14.82 -21.35 -17.93
N ASN A 411 15.83 -21.03 -17.13
CA ASN A 411 16.88 -21.95 -16.69
C ASN A 411 16.58 -22.58 -15.31
N GLY A 412 15.44 -22.27 -14.72
CA GLY A 412 15.04 -22.75 -13.40
C GLY A 412 15.69 -22.00 -12.22
N HIS A 413 16.39 -20.89 -12.46
CA HIS A 413 16.97 -20.07 -11.42
C HIS A 413 15.89 -19.19 -10.77
N GLU A 414 15.92 -19.13 -9.44
CA GLU A 414 15.05 -18.22 -8.69
C GLU A 414 15.48 -16.77 -8.92
N VAL A 415 14.53 -15.93 -9.34
CA VAL A 415 14.74 -14.50 -9.60
C VAL A 415 13.89 -13.69 -8.63
N ASN A 416 14.54 -12.97 -7.74
CA ASN A 416 13.90 -12.10 -6.76
C ASN A 416 14.02 -10.62 -7.15
N SER A 417 15.23 -10.10 -7.37
CA SER A 417 15.47 -8.73 -7.85
C SER A 417 15.16 -8.57 -9.34
N GLY A 418 15.00 -7.32 -9.78
CA GLY A 418 14.69 -7.02 -11.19
C GLY A 418 13.24 -7.36 -11.57
N ARG A 419 12.32 -7.38 -10.61
CA ARG A 419 10.90 -7.66 -10.82
C ARG A 419 10.05 -6.49 -10.33
N MET A 420 8.79 -6.45 -10.76
CA MET A 420 7.93 -5.29 -10.57
C MET A 420 6.46 -5.64 -10.39
N ASN A 421 5.70 -4.66 -9.91
CA ASN A 421 4.26 -4.64 -9.91
C ASN A 421 3.74 -3.66 -10.97
N LEU A 422 2.78 -4.10 -11.80
CA LEU A 422 2.20 -3.29 -12.88
C LEU A 422 1.13 -2.31 -12.39
N GLY A 423 0.57 -2.55 -11.20
CA GLY A 423 -0.42 -1.68 -10.60
C GLY A 423 -1.45 -2.40 -9.75
N VAL A 424 -2.32 -1.61 -9.11
CA VAL A 424 -3.30 -2.08 -8.13
C VAL A 424 -4.69 -1.55 -8.47
N VAL A 425 -5.71 -2.38 -8.22
CA VAL A 425 -7.12 -1.96 -8.14
C VAL A 425 -7.70 -2.55 -6.86
N THR A 426 -8.32 -1.73 -6.03
CA THR A 426 -8.86 -2.15 -4.73
C THR A 426 -10.38 -2.17 -4.74
N VAL A 427 -10.98 -3.24 -4.19
CA VAL A 427 -12.43 -3.36 -4.00
C VAL A 427 -12.86 -2.78 -2.65
N ASN A 428 -14.04 -2.16 -2.61
CA ASN A 428 -14.70 -1.70 -1.39
C ASN A 428 -15.57 -2.82 -0.81
N LEU A 429 -15.03 -3.62 0.12
CA LEU A 429 -15.77 -4.72 0.75
C LEU A 429 -16.90 -4.24 1.67
N PRO A 430 -16.73 -3.18 2.51
CA PRO A 430 -17.81 -2.64 3.32
C PRO A 430 -19.06 -2.28 2.51
N ARG A 431 -18.87 -1.66 1.34
CA ARG A 431 -19.99 -1.31 0.45
C ARG A 431 -20.77 -2.54 0.00
N ILE A 432 -20.07 -3.62 -0.37
CA ILE A 432 -20.73 -4.88 -0.76
C ILE A 432 -21.57 -5.42 0.39
N ALA A 433 -21.02 -5.41 1.60
CA ALA A 433 -21.72 -5.86 2.80
C ALA A 433 -22.95 -5.01 3.10
N MET A 434 -22.85 -3.68 3.03
CA MET A 434 -23.99 -2.79 3.24
C MET A 434 -25.05 -2.94 2.14
N GLU A 435 -24.65 -3.08 0.88
CA GLU A 435 -25.57 -3.31 -0.25
C GLU A 435 -26.27 -4.66 -0.17
N SER A 436 -25.71 -5.63 0.54
CA SER A 436 -26.31 -6.96 0.75
C SER A 436 -27.34 -7.00 1.88
N HIS A 437 -27.45 -5.92 2.66
CA HIS A 437 -28.39 -5.82 3.80
C HIS A 437 -28.33 -7.01 4.77
N GLY A 438 -27.16 -7.64 4.96
CA GLY A 438 -26.97 -8.82 5.81
C GLY A 438 -27.34 -10.15 5.17
N ASP A 439 -27.71 -10.16 3.89
CA ASP A 439 -27.95 -11.37 3.10
C ASP A 439 -26.64 -11.88 2.49
N LYS A 440 -26.18 -13.06 2.92
CA LYS A 440 -24.94 -13.67 2.41
C LYS A 440 -25.03 -14.07 0.93
N GLU A 441 -26.19 -14.51 0.44
CA GLU A 441 -26.34 -14.87 -0.98
C GLU A 441 -26.25 -13.63 -1.87
N LEU A 442 -26.95 -12.56 -1.48
CA LEU A 442 -26.87 -11.27 -2.18
C LEU A 442 -25.45 -10.69 -2.11
N PHE A 443 -24.76 -10.81 -0.96
CA PHE A 443 -23.37 -10.44 -0.81
C PHE A 443 -22.49 -11.11 -1.89
N TRP A 444 -22.59 -12.41 -2.06
CA TRP A 444 -21.80 -13.13 -3.05
C TRP A 444 -22.14 -12.76 -4.50
N LYS A 445 -23.40 -12.50 -4.80
CA LYS A 445 -23.82 -12.02 -6.14
C LYS A 445 -23.20 -10.64 -6.47
N ILE A 446 -23.27 -9.71 -5.52
CA ILE A 446 -22.66 -8.38 -5.67
C ILE A 446 -21.14 -8.50 -5.74
N PHE A 447 -20.54 -9.31 -4.87
CA PHE A 447 -19.12 -9.59 -4.84
C PHE A 447 -18.60 -10.08 -6.19
N ASP A 448 -19.21 -11.10 -6.78
CA ASP A 448 -18.80 -11.63 -8.08
C ASP A 448 -18.89 -10.57 -9.20
N THR A 449 -19.85 -9.68 -9.12
CA THR A 449 -19.95 -8.55 -10.07
C THR A 449 -18.81 -7.54 -9.88
N ARG A 450 -18.48 -7.20 -8.62
CA ARG A 450 -17.35 -6.31 -8.31
C ARG A 450 -16.02 -6.95 -8.73
N MET A 451 -15.85 -8.25 -8.50
CA MET A 451 -14.65 -8.99 -8.91
C MET A 451 -14.47 -8.98 -10.43
N ARG A 452 -15.52 -9.16 -11.22
CA ARG A 452 -15.43 -8.99 -12.68
C ARG A 452 -14.98 -7.60 -13.09
N THR A 453 -15.50 -6.57 -12.43
CA THR A 453 -15.09 -5.18 -12.69
C THR A 453 -13.61 -4.96 -12.32
N CYS A 454 -13.17 -5.49 -11.19
CA CYS A 454 -11.75 -5.44 -10.78
C CYS A 454 -10.85 -6.13 -11.78
N HIS A 455 -11.21 -7.35 -12.23
CA HIS A 455 -10.47 -8.09 -13.24
C HIS A 455 -10.30 -7.30 -14.55
N GLN A 456 -11.40 -6.73 -15.05
CA GLN A 456 -11.36 -5.92 -16.27
C GLN A 456 -10.49 -4.66 -16.11
N ALA A 457 -10.54 -4.04 -14.93
CA ALA A 457 -9.71 -2.88 -14.61
C ALA A 457 -8.23 -3.26 -14.55
N LEU A 458 -7.89 -4.36 -13.89
CA LEU A 458 -6.51 -4.88 -13.82
C LEU A 458 -5.98 -5.28 -15.20
N ALA A 459 -6.76 -6.03 -15.98
CA ALA A 459 -6.39 -6.41 -17.34
C ALA A 459 -6.19 -5.16 -18.24
N PHE A 460 -7.02 -4.12 -18.10
CA PHE A 460 -6.82 -2.86 -18.81
C PHE A 460 -5.54 -2.16 -18.35
N LYS A 461 -5.23 -2.15 -17.04
CA LYS A 461 -4.01 -1.56 -16.48
C LYS A 461 -2.76 -2.27 -17.01
N GLY A 462 -2.74 -3.61 -17.03
CA GLY A 462 -1.65 -4.40 -17.60
C GLY A 462 -1.46 -4.15 -19.09
N ARG A 463 -2.56 -4.17 -19.89
CA ARG A 463 -2.51 -3.83 -21.32
C ARG A 463 -2.03 -2.42 -21.59
N ARG A 464 -2.25 -1.49 -20.66
CA ARG A 464 -1.70 -0.13 -20.79
C ARG A 464 -0.20 -0.12 -20.51
N ALA A 465 0.27 -0.83 -19.47
CA ALA A 465 1.69 -0.92 -19.11
C ALA A 465 2.56 -1.48 -20.26
N ILE A 466 2.09 -2.51 -20.99
CA ILE A 466 2.85 -3.09 -22.12
C ILE A 466 2.93 -2.17 -23.36
N GLN A 467 2.23 -1.03 -23.38
CA GLN A 467 2.37 -0.03 -24.43
C GLN A 467 3.57 0.90 -24.22
N ALA A 468 4.29 0.78 -23.10
CA ALA A 468 5.55 1.47 -22.90
C ALA A 468 6.59 1.00 -23.92
N LYS A 469 7.54 1.89 -24.19
CA LYS A 469 8.73 1.58 -24.98
C LYS A 469 9.96 1.59 -24.08
N PRO A 470 11.02 0.80 -24.38
CA PRO A 470 12.25 0.86 -23.60
C PRO A 470 12.81 2.27 -23.40
N GLU A 471 12.60 3.14 -24.37
CA GLU A 471 13.05 4.53 -24.38
C GLU A 471 12.24 5.45 -23.45
N ASN A 472 11.04 5.02 -22.98
CA ASN A 472 10.26 5.83 -22.04
C ASN A 472 10.89 5.91 -20.64
N ALA A 473 11.59 4.84 -20.24
CA ALA A 473 12.32 4.76 -18.96
C ALA A 473 13.61 3.94 -19.14
N PRO A 474 14.65 4.50 -19.75
CA PRO A 474 15.86 3.74 -20.12
C PRO A 474 16.51 3.05 -18.91
N ILE A 475 16.58 3.70 -17.76
CA ILE A 475 17.18 3.12 -16.54
C ILE A 475 16.49 1.80 -16.15
N MET A 476 15.16 1.73 -16.33
CA MET A 476 14.35 0.57 -15.96
C MET A 476 14.45 -0.55 -16.99
N TYR A 477 14.30 -0.21 -18.26
CA TYR A 477 14.17 -1.18 -19.34
C TYR A 477 15.49 -1.52 -20.03
N GLN A 478 16.41 -0.55 -20.16
CA GLN A 478 17.63 -0.73 -20.97
C GLN A 478 18.89 -0.92 -20.10
N TYR A 479 18.88 -0.43 -18.84
CA TYR A 479 20.10 -0.39 -18.03
C TYR A 479 20.05 -1.19 -16.72
N GLY A 480 19.16 -2.18 -16.63
CA GLY A 480 19.28 -3.29 -15.69
C GLY A 480 18.41 -3.23 -14.44
N VAL A 481 17.64 -2.16 -14.18
CA VAL A 481 16.71 -2.12 -13.01
C VAL A 481 15.82 -3.36 -12.98
N PHE A 482 15.33 -3.81 -14.14
CA PHE A 482 14.48 -5.01 -14.27
C PHE A 482 15.26 -6.28 -14.63
N GLY A 483 16.55 -6.32 -14.37
CA GLY A 483 17.39 -7.52 -14.54
C GLY A 483 17.68 -7.96 -15.99
N LYS A 484 16.93 -7.45 -16.97
CA LYS A 484 17.19 -7.59 -18.41
C LYS A 484 17.46 -6.20 -19.00
N ARG A 485 18.23 -6.19 -20.11
CA ARG A 485 18.59 -4.95 -20.82
C ARG A 485 18.00 -5.00 -22.21
N LEU A 486 16.81 -4.40 -22.38
CA LEU A 486 16.13 -4.32 -23.66
C LEU A 486 16.82 -3.32 -24.59
N LYS A 487 16.73 -3.55 -25.87
CA LYS A 487 17.16 -2.62 -26.92
C LYS A 487 16.02 -1.65 -27.26
N PRO A 488 16.33 -0.48 -27.84
CA PRO A 488 15.31 0.38 -28.43
C PRO A 488 14.39 -0.41 -29.37
N GLY A 489 13.07 -0.24 -29.19
CA GLY A 489 12.06 -0.92 -30.01
C GLY A 489 11.68 -2.34 -29.59
N ASP A 490 12.35 -2.92 -28.58
CA ASP A 490 11.95 -4.21 -28.04
C ASP A 490 10.59 -4.13 -27.32
N ASP A 491 9.86 -5.25 -27.32
CA ASP A 491 8.61 -5.38 -26.58
C ASP A 491 8.89 -5.50 -25.06
N VAL A 492 8.41 -4.51 -24.27
CA VAL A 492 8.57 -4.49 -22.81
C VAL A 492 7.83 -5.64 -22.12
N ASN A 493 6.83 -6.26 -22.76
CA ASN A 493 6.12 -7.40 -22.20
C ASN A 493 7.03 -8.63 -21.96
N GLN A 494 8.20 -8.68 -22.57
CA GLN A 494 9.22 -9.70 -22.25
C GLN A 494 9.62 -9.69 -20.77
N LEU A 495 9.47 -8.53 -20.09
CA LEU A 495 9.75 -8.36 -18.66
C LEU A 495 8.55 -8.63 -17.77
N PHE A 496 7.34 -8.73 -18.33
CA PHE A 496 6.11 -8.78 -17.54
C PHE A 496 5.41 -10.13 -17.58
N LYS A 497 5.41 -10.80 -18.74
CA LYS A 497 4.67 -12.03 -18.99
C LYS A 497 5.14 -13.25 -18.17
N ASN A 498 4.33 -14.31 -18.17
CA ASN A 498 4.61 -15.61 -17.57
C ASN A 498 4.93 -15.54 -16.07
N GLY A 499 4.17 -14.75 -15.32
CA GLY A 499 4.31 -14.62 -13.87
C GLY A 499 5.50 -13.78 -13.38
N ARG A 500 6.31 -13.20 -14.29
CA ARG A 500 7.45 -12.39 -13.88
C ARG A 500 7.03 -11.07 -13.22
N ALA A 501 6.05 -10.36 -13.78
CA ALA A 501 5.45 -9.20 -13.13
C ALA A 501 4.19 -9.59 -12.37
N THR A 502 3.90 -8.87 -11.30
CA THR A 502 2.63 -8.98 -10.59
C THR A 502 1.68 -7.87 -11.00
N ILE A 503 0.38 -8.14 -10.90
CA ILE A 503 -0.68 -7.13 -10.95
C ILE A 503 -1.65 -7.43 -9.80
N SER A 504 -2.06 -6.44 -9.02
CA SER A 504 -2.62 -6.71 -7.71
C SER A 504 -4.08 -6.32 -7.58
N LEU A 505 -4.90 -7.30 -7.16
CA LEU A 505 -6.23 -7.07 -6.59
C LEU A 505 -6.07 -6.67 -5.13
N GLY A 506 -6.55 -5.50 -4.75
CA GLY A 506 -6.55 -5.03 -3.37
C GLY A 506 -7.92 -5.11 -2.70
N TYR A 507 -7.95 -5.05 -1.37
CA TYR A 507 -9.18 -4.94 -0.58
C TYR A 507 -8.97 -4.11 0.67
N ILE A 508 -10.06 -3.54 1.19
CA ILE A 508 -10.11 -2.73 2.42
C ILE A 508 -11.38 -3.05 3.19
N GLY A 509 -11.34 -2.85 4.50
CA GLY A 509 -12.52 -2.83 5.35
C GLY A 509 -13.12 -4.20 5.64
N LEU A 510 -12.30 -5.22 5.76
CA LEU A 510 -12.77 -6.56 6.08
C LEU A 510 -13.41 -6.62 7.48
N TYR A 511 -12.91 -5.79 8.42
CA TYR A 511 -13.48 -5.69 9.76
C TYR A 511 -14.92 -5.17 9.73
N GLU A 512 -15.21 -4.15 8.91
CA GLU A 512 -16.56 -3.61 8.72
C GLU A 512 -17.52 -4.63 8.10
N VAL A 513 -17.02 -5.53 7.23
CA VAL A 513 -17.85 -6.65 6.72
C VAL A 513 -18.30 -7.54 7.87
N GLY A 514 -17.39 -7.94 8.75
CA GLY A 514 -17.74 -8.71 9.96
C GLY A 514 -18.76 -7.97 10.84
N THR A 515 -18.59 -6.66 11.00
CA THR A 515 -19.52 -5.82 11.78
C THR A 515 -20.92 -5.76 11.16
N VAL A 516 -21.03 -5.68 9.82
CA VAL A 516 -22.34 -5.68 9.14
C VAL A 516 -23.10 -6.99 9.35
N PHE A 517 -22.41 -8.13 9.28
CA PHE A 517 -23.07 -9.45 9.34
C PHE A 517 -23.28 -9.98 10.75
N TYR A 518 -22.38 -9.64 11.69
CA TYR A 518 -22.33 -10.25 13.02
C TYR A 518 -22.39 -9.25 14.18
N GLY A 519 -22.43 -7.94 13.86
CA GLY A 519 -22.43 -6.88 14.87
C GLY A 519 -21.02 -6.51 15.36
N PRO A 520 -20.91 -5.55 16.31
CA PRO A 520 -19.65 -5.18 16.94
C PRO A 520 -19.09 -6.33 17.77
N ASP A 521 -17.77 -6.35 18.01
CA ASP A 521 -17.07 -7.37 18.82
C ASP A 521 -17.11 -8.79 18.21
N TRP A 522 -17.27 -8.90 16.91
CA TRP A 522 -17.34 -10.16 16.17
C TRP A 522 -16.00 -10.93 16.14
N GLU A 523 -14.90 -10.30 16.48
CA GLU A 523 -13.56 -10.86 16.49
C GLU A 523 -13.40 -12.10 17.40
N HIS A 524 -14.33 -12.30 18.33
CA HIS A 524 -14.42 -13.49 19.19
C HIS A 524 -15.41 -14.53 18.66
N ASN A 525 -15.98 -14.32 17.49
CA ASN A 525 -16.94 -15.22 16.84
C ASN A 525 -16.24 -16.01 15.73
N GLU A 526 -16.07 -17.33 15.92
CA GLU A 526 -15.41 -18.20 14.94
C GLU A 526 -16.11 -18.19 13.56
N GLU A 527 -17.45 -18.23 13.52
CA GLU A 527 -18.19 -18.18 12.25
C GLU A 527 -17.93 -16.88 11.49
N ALA A 528 -17.86 -15.76 12.19
CA ALA A 528 -17.55 -14.46 11.61
C ALA A 528 -16.12 -14.42 11.05
N HIS A 529 -15.17 -14.96 11.81
CA HIS A 529 -13.77 -15.05 11.38
C HIS A 529 -13.63 -15.96 10.15
N ASP A 530 -14.27 -17.13 10.16
CA ASP A 530 -14.28 -18.05 9.02
C ASP A 530 -14.89 -17.40 7.76
N PHE A 531 -16.01 -16.68 7.91
CA PHE A 531 -16.62 -15.95 6.79
C PHE A 531 -15.69 -14.89 6.19
N THR A 532 -14.99 -14.13 7.02
CA THR A 532 -14.04 -13.13 6.52
C THR A 532 -12.83 -13.79 5.85
N ILE A 533 -12.34 -14.91 6.35
CA ILE A 533 -11.28 -15.71 5.71
C ILE A 533 -11.79 -16.27 4.37
N GLU A 534 -13.04 -16.76 4.29
CA GLU A 534 -13.63 -17.24 3.03
C GLU A 534 -13.65 -16.15 1.95
N ILE A 535 -13.97 -14.90 2.31
CA ILE A 535 -13.94 -13.77 1.38
C ILE A 535 -12.53 -13.59 0.80
N VAL A 536 -11.51 -13.57 1.64
CA VAL A 536 -10.12 -13.40 1.22
C VAL A 536 -9.64 -14.59 0.38
N LYS A 537 -9.99 -15.81 0.77
CA LYS A 537 -9.71 -17.04 0.02
C LYS A 537 -10.35 -17.01 -1.37
N ARG A 538 -11.62 -16.61 -1.47
CA ARG A 538 -12.31 -16.52 -2.77
C ARG A 538 -11.67 -15.48 -3.70
N MET A 539 -11.21 -14.34 -3.18
CA MET A 539 -10.43 -13.38 -3.96
C MET A 539 -9.10 -13.97 -4.44
N HIS A 540 -8.41 -14.73 -3.59
CA HIS A 540 -7.17 -15.43 -3.95
C HIS A 540 -7.42 -16.43 -5.09
N ASP A 541 -8.43 -17.27 -4.98
CA ASP A 541 -8.77 -18.28 -5.97
C ASP A 541 -9.16 -17.64 -7.33
N LEU A 542 -9.83 -16.50 -7.30
CA LEU A 542 -10.13 -15.71 -8.50
C LEU A 542 -8.84 -15.16 -9.15
N CYS A 543 -7.88 -14.67 -8.37
CA CYS A 543 -6.58 -14.23 -8.89
C CYS A 543 -5.87 -15.37 -9.62
N ALA A 544 -5.82 -16.55 -9.01
CA ALA A 544 -5.22 -17.76 -9.64
C ALA A 544 -5.95 -18.19 -10.91
N LYS A 545 -7.27 -18.02 -10.96
CA LYS A 545 -8.06 -18.27 -12.18
C LYS A 545 -7.73 -17.25 -13.26
N TRP A 546 -7.69 -15.96 -12.96
CA TRP A 546 -7.41 -14.90 -13.93
C TRP A 546 -6.01 -15.03 -14.56
N GLU A 547 -5.00 -15.44 -13.78
CA GLU A 547 -3.66 -15.69 -14.29
C GLU A 547 -3.65 -16.77 -15.39
N LYS A 548 -4.46 -17.82 -15.24
CA LYS A 548 -4.58 -18.90 -16.22
C LYS A 548 -5.35 -18.46 -17.47
N GLU A 549 -6.32 -17.57 -17.31
CA GLU A 549 -7.19 -17.08 -18.39
C GLU A 549 -6.57 -15.90 -19.17
N ASP A 550 -5.62 -15.17 -18.56
CA ASP A 550 -4.96 -14.03 -19.18
C ASP A 550 -3.96 -14.49 -20.26
N PRO A 551 -4.03 -13.93 -21.49
CA PRO A 551 -3.15 -14.35 -22.59
C PRO A 551 -1.66 -14.02 -22.37
N TYR A 552 -1.35 -13.12 -21.45
CA TYR A 552 0.03 -12.76 -21.09
C TYR A 552 0.52 -13.48 -19.84
N HIS A 553 -0.37 -14.16 -19.10
CA HIS A 553 -0.09 -14.86 -17.84
C HIS A 553 0.68 -13.99 -16.84
N TRP A 554 0.26 -12.73 -16.66
CA TRP A 554 0.74 -11.91 -15.56
C TRP A 554 0.30 -12.56 -14.25
N HIS A 555 1.16 -12.48 -13.22
CA HIS A 555 0.79 -13.00 -11.93
C HIS A 555 -0.21 -12.08 -11.23
N TYR A 556 -1.49 -12.50 -11.21
CA TYR A 556 -2.53 -11.80 -10.44
C TYR A 556 -2.36 -12.15 -8.96
N SER A 557 -2.14 -11.15 -8.14
CA SER A 557 -1.79 -11.31 -6.73
C SER A 557 -2.80 -10.61 -5.83
N LEU A 558 -3.26 -11.28 -4.78
CA LEU A 558 -4.11 -10.63 -3.80
C LEU A 558 -3.26 -9.81 -2.83
N TYR A 559 -3.65 -8.57 -2.60
CA TYR A 559 -2.89 -7.54 -1.90
C TYR A 559 -3.72 -6.90 -0.79
N SER A 560 -3.26 -6.97 0.43
CA SER A 560 -3.85 -6.26 1.56
C SER A 560 -3.49 -4.77 1.45
N THR A 561 -4.37 -4.00 0.82
CA THR A 561 -4.10 -2.61 0.43
C THR A 561 -3.73 -1.75 1.64
N PRO A 562 -2.67 -0.94 1.56
CA PRO A 562 -2.41 0.08 2.57
C PRO A 562 -3.54 1.11 2.60
N SER A 563 -3.87 1.56 3.78
CA SER A 563 -5.01 2.45 3.97
C SER A 563 -4.84 3.81 3.27
N GLU A 564 -3.71 4.46 3.40
CA GLU A 564 -3.43 5.78 2.80
C GLU A 564 -4.67 6.72 2.81
N SER A 565 -4.98 7.38 1.70
CA SER A 565 -6.21 8.18 1.55
C SER A 565 -7.46 7.35 1.23
N LEU A 566 -7.31 6.05 0.97
CA LEU A 566 -8.38 5.21 0.45
C LEU A 566 -9.45 4.87 1.48
N THR A 567 -9.05 4.65 2.73
CA THR A 567 -10.00 4.38 3.84
C THR A 567 -10.91 5.56 4.10
N ASP A 568 -10.40 6.78 4.04
CA ASP A 568 -11.18 8.02 4.05
C ASP A 568 -12.13 8.10 2.85
N ARG A 569 -11.58 7.93 1.64
CA ARG A 569 -12.34 8.08 0.40
C ARG A 569 -13.54 7.12 0.31
N PHE A 570 -13.34 5.86 0.63
CA PHE A 570 -14.42 4.88 0.60
C PHE A 570 -15.46 5.16 1.67
N CYS A 571 -15.03 5.40 2.91
CA CYS A 571 -15.93 5.70 4.01
C CYS A 571 -16.78 6.95 3.73
N ARG A 572 -16.18 8.02 3.23
CA ARG A 572 -16.89 9.27 2.88
C ARG A 572 -17.94 9.04 1.78
N LEU A 573 -17.58 8.34 0.70
CA LEU A 573 -18.52 8.02 -0.39
C LEU A 573 -19.66 7.09 0.07
N ASP A 574 -19.39 6.23 1.03
CA ASP A 574 -20.40 5.34 1.60
C ASP A 574 -21.29 6.08 2.61
N THR A 575 -20.71 7.02 3.38
CA THR A 575 -21.50 7.90 4.24
C THR A 575 -22.45 8.79 3.42
N GLU A 576 -22.02 9.28 2.26
CA GLU A 576 -22.88 10.02 1.32
C GLU A 576 -24.03 9.15 0.81
N LYS A 577 -23.81 7.85 0.61
CA LYS A 577 -24.79 6.92 0.07
C LYS A 577 -25.72 6.31 1.12
N PHE A 578 -25.21 5.88 2.26
CA PHE A 578 -25.94 5.10 3.26
C PHE A 578 -26.22 5.87 4.56
N GLY A 579 -25.64 7.07 4.71
CA GLY A 579 -25.65 7.82 5.97
C GLY A 579 -24.60 7.33 6.97
N LYS A 580 -24.64 7.90 8.18
CA LYS A 580 -23.78 7.47 9.31
C LYS A 580 -24.34 6.19 9.93
N ILE A 581 -23.61 5.10 9.82
CA ILE A 581 -23.92 3.80 10.40
C ILE A 581 -22.92 3.55 11.52
N LYS A 582 -23.45 3.23 12.72
CA LYS A 582 -22.63 3.02 13.93
C LYS A 582 -21.59 1.92 13.72
N ASP A 583 -20.35 2.18 14.14
CA ASP A 583 -19.19 1.30 14.03
C ASP A 583 -18.76 0.94 12.61
N ILE A 584 -19.35 1.55 11.59
CA ILE A 584 -19.04 1.34 10.18
C ILE A 584 -18.61 2.65 9.54
N THR A 585 -19.57 3.55 9.21
CA THR A 585 -19.29 4.82 8.52
C THR A 585 -19.14 6.00 9.45
N ASP A 586 -19.61 5.91 10.69
CA ASP A 586 -19.53 6.98 11.69
C ASP A 586 -18.10 7.22 12.22
N LYS A 587 -17.19 6.27 12.00
CA LYS A 587 -15.75 6.40 12.31
C LYS A 587 -15.03 7.39 11.39
N GLU A 588 -15.62 7.71 10.23
CA GLU A 588 -15.07 8.57 9.18
C GLU A 588 -13.84 7.99 8.46
N TYR A 589 -13.53 6.72 8.71
CA TYR A 589 -12.54 5.89 8.00
C TYR A 589 -12.94 4.41 8.06
N TYR A 590 -12.41 3.62 7.11
CA TYR A 590 -12.47 2.16 7.15
C TYR A 590 -11.19 1.55 7.70
N THR A 591 -11.34 0.38 8.30
CA THR A 591 -10.20 -0.40 8.82
C THR A 591 -9.29 -0.82 7.66
N ASN A 592 -8.00 -0.77 7.90
CA ASN A 592 -6.99 -1.13 6.93
C ASN A 592 -7.06 -2.64 6.63
N SER A 593 -7.32 -3.01 5.37
CA SER A 593 -7.34 -4.39 4.84
C SER A 593 -7.95 -5.44 5.82
N PHE A 594 -7.13 -6.32 6.39
CA PHE A 594 -7.52 -7.40 7.32
C PHE A 594 -7.29 -7.07 8.80
N HIS A 595 -6.89 -5.84 9.11
CA HIS A 595 -6.46 -5.49 10.47
C HIS A 595 -7.63 -5.48 11.45
N TYR A 596 -7.29 -5.69 12.72
CA TYR A 596 -8.16 -5.45 13.86
C TYR A 596 -8.55 -3.97 13.94
N ASP A 597 -9.75 -3.64 14.42
CA ASP A 597 -10.16 -2.23 14.59
C ASP A 597 -9.22 -1.53 15.59
N VAL A 598 -8.67 -0.40 15.18
CA VAL A 598 -7.66 0.36 15.95
C VAL A 598 -8.19 0.89 17.28
N ARG A 599 -9.51 0.93 17.48
CA ARG A 599 -10.19 1.36 18.70
C ARG A 599 -10.28 0.27 19.77
N LYS A 600 -9.91 -0.96 19.42
CA LYS A 600 -9.98 -2.12 20.32
C LYS A 600 -8.66 -2.34 21.07
N HIS A 601 -8.74 -3.06 22.16
CA HIS A 601 -7.64 -3.33 23.10
C HIS A 601 -7.18 -4.79 23.14
N PRO A 602 -6.89 -5.47 22.01
CA PRO A 602 -6.28 -6.78 22.10
C PRO A 602 -4.84 -6.65 22.62
N THR A 603 -4.31 -7.68 23.23
CA THR A 603 -2.87 -7.82 23.42
C THR A 603 -2.20 -7.98 22.04
N PRO A 604 -0.88 -7.70 21.90
CA PRO A 604 -0.17 -7.96 20.65
C PRO A 604 -0.35 -9.40 20.16
N PHE A 605 -0.38 -10.35 21.09
CA PHE A 605 -0.51 -11.78 20.80
C PHE A 605 -1.90 -12.15 20.25
N GLU A 606 -2.96 -11.64 20.86
CA GLU A 606 -4.35 -11.82 20.37
C GLU A 606 -4.55 -11.20 18.99
N LYS A 607 -4.10 -9.95 18.83
CA LYS A 607 -4.18 -9.24 17.55
C LYS A 607 -3.45 -9.99 16.43
N LEU A 608 -2.21 -10.40 16.67
CA LEU A 608 -1.41 -11.11 15.69
C LEU A 608 -1.98 -12.51 15.40
N THR A 609 -2.58 -13.18 16.39
CA THR A 609 -3.27 -14.47 16.21
C THR A 609 -4.49 -14.31 15.29
N PHE A 610 -5.30 -13.28 15.54
CA PHE A 610 -6.47 -12.96 14.70
C PHE A 610 -6.06 -12.66 13.24
N GLU A 611 -5.00 -11.89 13.05
CA GLU A 611 -4.56 -11.42 11.73
C GLU A 611 -3.73 -12.46 10.95
N ALA A 612 -3.09 -13.42 11.60
CA ALA A 612 -2.14 -14.35 11.00
C ALA A 612 -2.67 -15.20 9.81
N PRO A 613 -3.94 -15.62 9.75
CA PRO A 613 -4.46 -16.44 8.65
C PRO A 613 -4.52 -15.70 7.30
N TYR A 614 -4.79 -14.40 7.27
CA TYR A 614 -5.09 -13.66 6.04
C TYR A 614 -3.94 -13.59 5.04
N PRO A 615 -2.66 -13.36 5.44
CA PRO A 615 -1.53 -13.29 4.51
C PRO A 615 -1.29 -14.56 3.70
N TYR A 616 -1.70 -15.72 4.19
CA TYR A 616 -1.58 -16.97 3.43
C TYR A 616 -2.39 -16.97 2.14
N TYR A 617 -3.48 -16.22 2.10
CA TYR A 617 -4.29 -15.99 0.90
C TYR A 617 -3.93 -14.66 0.21
N ALA A 618 -3.49 -13.65 0.97
CA ALA A 618 -3.12 -12.32 0.48
C ALA A 618 -1.60 -12.15 0.38
N ALA A 619 -0.91 -13.14 -0.18
CA ALA A 619 0.55 -13.18 -0.26
C ALA A 619 1.18 -12.08 -1.14
N GLY A 620 0.38 -11.36 -1.95
CA GLY A 620 0.85 -10.24 -2.78
C GLY A 620 1.22 -8.98 -2.01
N GLY A 621 0.88 -8.91 -0.72
CA GLY A 621 1.31 -7.83 0.15
C GLY A 621 0.54 -7.77 1.45
N PHE A 622 1.26 -7.62 2.53
CA PHE A 622 0.73 -7.54 3.89
C PHE A 622 1.77 -6.94 4.84
N ILE A 623 1.31 -6.46 5.98
CA ILE A 623 2.13 -6.07 7.14
C ILE A 623 1.21 -6.02 8.36
N HIS A 624 1.68 -6.53 9.48
CA HIS A 624 1.01 -6.42 10.77
C HIS A 624 1.57 -5.23 11.55
N TYR A 625 0.75 -4.62 12.38
CA TYR A 625 1.15 -3.53 13.26
C TYR A 625 0.69 -3.78 14.69
N CYS A 626 1.56 -3.46 15.64
CA CYS A 626 1.16 -3.36 17.04
C CYS A 626 1.44 -1.94 17.55
N GLU A 627 0.49 -1.41 18.32
CA GLU A 627 0.60 -0.12 18.98
C GLU A 627 1.15 -0.34 20.39
N TYR A 628 2.29 0.27 20.68
CA TYR A 628 2.98 0.10 21.95
C TYR A 628 3.03 1.42 22.73
N PRO A 629 3.10 1.39 24.08
CA PRO A 629 3.54 2.52 24.86
C PRO A 629 5.00 2.87 24.53
N ASN A 630 5.57 3.84 25.23
CA ASN A 630 6.99 4.18 25.04
C ASN A 630 7.90 3.02 25.45
N LEU A 631 8.55 2.39 24.47
CA LEU A 631 9.38 1.19 24.67
C LEU A 631 10.87 1.48 24.91
N LYS A 632 11.30 2.74 24.95
CA LYS A 632 12.73 3.07 25.08
C LYS A 632 13.39 2.45 26.32
N GLN A 633 12.65 2.38 27.43
CA GLN A 633 13.17 1.83 28.70
C GLN A 633 12.87 0.34 28.88
N ASN A 634 12.07 -0.26 27.99
CA ASN A 634 11.77 -1.69 28.04
C ASN A 634 11.83 -2.34 26.65
N PRO A 635 13.02 -2.37 26.03
CA PRO A 635 13.21 -3.01 24.72
C PRO A 635 12.93 -4.52 24.75
N ALA A 636 13.07 -5.17 25.90
CA ALA A 636 12.82 -6.61 26.07
C ALA A 636 11.35 -6.96 25.81
N ALA A 637 10.41 -6.05 26.08
CA ALA A 637 9.00 -6.26 25.73
C ALA A 637 8.79 -6.35 24.21
N LEU A 638 9.49 -5.54 23.43
CA LEU A 638 9.45 -5.63 21.97
C LEU A 638 10.08 -6.93 21.47
N GLU A 639 11.21 -7.33 22.07
CA GLU A 639 11.88 -8.59 21.75
C GLU A 639 10.95 -9.80 21.96
N ALA A 640 10.28 -9.85 23.10
CA ALA A 640 9.34 -10.92 23.41
C ALA A 640 8.22 -11.05 22.35
N VAL A 641 7.72 -9.92 21.84
CA VAL A 641 6.72 -9.95 20.74
C VAL A 641 7.35 -10.42 19.43
N TRP A 642 8.56 -9.97 19.08
CA TRP A 642 9.24 -10.40 17.85
C TRP A 642 9.55 -11.90 17.88
N ASP A 643 10.01 -12.44 19.01
CA ASP A 643 10.31 -13.85 19.17
C ASP A 643 9.04 -14.72 19.07
N TRP A 644 7.97 -14.30 19.75
CA TRP A 644 6.69 -14.97 19.65
C TRP A 644 6.09 -14.93 18.23
N ALA A 645 6.28 -13.81 17.53
CA ALA A 645 5.74 -13.60 16.18
C ALA A 645 6.46 -14.41 15.10
N TYR A 646 7.69 -14.88 15.34
CA TYR A 646 8.57 -15.47 14.32
C TYR A 646 7.91 -16.55 13.46
N ASP A 647 7.23 -17.51 14.09
CA ASP A 647 6.60 -18.64 13.40
C ASP A 647 5.13 -18.37 13.00
N LYS A 648 4.59 -17.17 13.28
CA LYS A 648 3.16 -16.86 13.12
C LYS A 648 2.89 -15.83 12.06
N VAL A 649 3.65 -14.75 12.03
CA VAL A 649 3.46 -13.65 11.06
C VAL A 649 4.73 -13.39 10.29
N GLY A 650 4.60 -13.03 9.01
CA GLY A 650 5.75 -12.84 8.13
C GLY A 650 6.39 -11.45 8.23
N TYR A 651 5.61 -10.41 8.51
CA TYR A 651 6.04 -9.02 8.44
C TYR A 651 5.37 -8.19 9.53
N LEU A 652 6.16 -7.61 10.42
CA LEU A 652 5.66 -6.88 11.59
C LEU A 652 6.30 -5.49 11.70
N GLY A 653 5.44 -4.47 11.83
CA GLY A 653 5.82 -3.08 12.12
C GLY A 653 5.58 -2.71 13.58
N THR A 654 6.45 -1.89 14.12
CA THR A 654 6.38 -1.36 15.49
C THR A 654 5.84 0.06 15.46
N ASN A 655 4.79 0.35 16.21
CA ASN A 655 4.29 1.70 16.45
C ASN A 655 4.47 2.04 17.94
N THR A 656 5.30 3.04 18.23
CA THR A 656 5.58 3.51 19.60
C THR A 656 5.75 5.03 19.58
N PRO A 657 5.40 5.77 20.63
CA PRO A 657 5.61 7.21 20.69
C PRO A 657 7.08 7.58 20.55
N ILE A 658 7.39 8.40 19.53
CA ILE A 658 8.75 8.90 19.29
C ILE A 658 8.79 10.40 18.96
N ASP A 659 7.67 11.11 19.19
CA ASP A 659 7.58 12.54 18.92
C ASP A 659 8.54 13.33 19.83
N LYS A 660 9.08 14.46 19.32
CA LYS A 660 10.04 15.31 20.02
C LYS A 660 9.71 16.78 19.86
N CYS A 661 9.84 17.53 20.95
CA CYS A 661 9.80 18.98 20.94
C CYS A 661 11.17 19.55 21.27
N TYR A 662 11.84 20.15 20.31
CA TYR A 662 13.17 20.76 20.50
C TYR A 662 13.13 22.06 21.32
N LYS A 663 11.93 22.65 21.52
CA LYS A 663 11.75 23.88 22.32
C LYS A 663 11.75 23.61 23.82
N CYS A 664 11.15 22.51 24.28
CA CYS A 664 11.01 22.22 25.71
C CYS A 664 11.65 20.89 26.14
N GLY A 665 12.25 20.14 25.21
CA GLY A 665 12.89 18.86 25.46
C GLY A 665 11.94 17.67 25.67
N PHE A 666 10.63 17.82 25.42
CA PHE A 666 9.68 16.71 25.55
C PHE A 666 9.94 15.64 24.49
N ALA A 667 9.91 14.37 24.90
CA ALA A 667 10.00 13.20 24.02
C ALA A 667 8.94 12.16 24.45
N GLY A 668 7.99 11.89 23.60
CA GLY A 668 6.87 10.99 23.91
C GLY A 668 5.78 11.07 22.83
N GLU A 669 4.52 11.06 23.20
CA GLU A 669 3.38 11.15 22.30
C GLU A 669 2.81 12.57 22.28
N PHE A 670 2.69 13.17 21.10
CA PHE A 670 2.04 14.46 20.92
C PHE A 670 0.53 14.28 20.97
N GLU A 671 -0.14 15.23 21.66
CA GLU A 671 -1.60 15.27 21.75
C GLU A 671 -2.22 15.70 20.42
N SER A 672 -3.33 15.07 20.07
CA SER A 672 -4.17 15.53 18.98
C SER A 672 -5.12 16.63 19.48
N THR A 673 -5.16 17.76 18.78
CA THR A 673 -6.02 18.91 19.10
C THR A 673 -6.71 19.40 17.83
N ALA A 674 -7.63 20.36 17.98
CA ALA A 674 -8.27 21.03 16.85
C ALA A 674 -7.26 21.73 15.90
N LYS A 675 -6.04 21.98 16.35
CA LYS A 675 -4.93 22.55 15.56
C LYS A 675 -3.98 21.49 14.98
N GLY A 676 -4.33 20.22 15.09
CA GLY A 676 -3.47 19.08 14.78
C GLY A 676 -2.66 18.61 15.99
N PHE A 677 -1.53 17.94 15.75
CA PHE A 677 -0.68 17.43 16.83
C PHE A 677 0.14 18.53 17.48
N GLN A 678 0.21 18.52 18.81
CA GLN A 678 1.00 19.48 19.59
C GLN A 678 1.71 18.81 20.76
N CYS A 679 2.80 19.43 21.21
CA CYS A 679 3.54 19.00 22.39
C CYS A 679 2.69 19.17 23.66
N PRO A 680 2.45 18.10 24.47
CA PRO A 680 1.62 18.19 25.66
C PRO A 680 2.22 19.11 26.75
N LYS A 681 3.56 19.28 26.78
CA LYS A 681 4.25 20.09 27.77
C LYS A 681 4.17 21.60 27.51
N CYS A 682 4.24 22.04 26.24
CA CYS A 682 4.34 23.47 25.92
C CYS A 682 3.45 23.94 24.77
N GLY A 683 2.58 23.09 24.24
CA GLY A 683 1.66 23.42 23.15
C GLY A 683 2.34 23.70 21.80
N ASN A 684 3.64 23.42 21.67
CA ASN A 684 4.37 23.66 20.44
C ASN A 684 3.90 22.72 19.33
N HIS A 685 3.60 23.27 18.16
CA HIS A 685 3.15 22.54 16.96
C HIS A 685 3.87 23.02 15.68
N ASP A 686 4.93 23.81 15.83
CA ASP A 686 5.74 24.30 14.72
C ASP A 686 6.63 23.17 14.16
N PRO A 687 6.46 22.76 12.89
CA PRO A 687 7.27 21.68 12.27
C PRO A 687 8.76 22.01 12.18
N ALA A 688 9.17 23.28 12.31
CA ALA A 688 10.56 23.67 12.38
C ALA A 688 11.22 23.24 13.70
N THR A 689 10.45 23.24 14.79
CA THR A 689 10.93 22.97 16.15
C THR A 689 10.29 21.74 16.81
N CYS A 690 9.53 20.96 16.03
CA CYS A 690 8.94 19.67 16.43
C CYS A 690 9.31 18.56 15.43
N ASP A 691 9.41 17.34 15.92
CA ASP A 691 9.51 16.11 15.14
C ASP A 691 8.32 15.22 15.51
N CYS A 692 7.17 15.46 14.88
CA CYS A 692 5.98 14.63 15.05
C CYS A 692 6.02 13.50 14.03
N VAL A 693 6.17 12.26 14.48
CA VAL A 693 6.34 11.11 13.59
C VAL A 693 5.23 10.09 13.86
N LYS A 694 4.42 9.86 12.85
CA LYS A 694 3.32 8.88 12.90
C LYS A 694 3.43 7.89 11.75
N ARG A 695 3.01 6.66 11.97
CA ARG A 695 2.85 5.71 10.87
C ARG A 695 1.56 6.02 10.14
N THR A 696 1.67 6.40 8.86
CA THR A 696 0.52 6.79 8.02
C THR A 696 -0.03 5.62 7.21
N CYS A 697 0.86 4.72 6.78
CA CYS A 697 0.55 3.48 6.08
C CYS A 697 1.70 2.48 6.31
N GLY A 698 2.33 1.95 5.28
CA GLY A 698 3.59 1.20 5.42
C GLY A 698 4.80 2.08 5.74
N TYR A 699 4.68 3.39 5.64
CA TYR A 699 5.72 4.39 5.90
C TYR A 699 5.40 5.27 7.10
N LEU A 700 6.43 5.93 7.62
CA LEU A 700 6.31 7.00 8.59
C LEU A 700 6.03 8.34 7.87
N GLY A 701 5.39 9.27 8.57
CA GLY A 701 5.17 10.63 8.08
C GLY A 701 5.19 11.65 9.21
N ASN A 702 5.34 12.91 8.86
CA ASN A 702 5.23 14.03 9.80
C ASN A 702 3.97 14.84 9.48
N PRO A 703 2.87 14.64 10.22
CA PRO A 703 1.58 15.28 9.95
C PRO A 703 1.60 16.81 10.16
N LEU A 704 2.54 17.35 10.91
CA LEU A 704 2.71 18.81 11.07
C LEU A 704 3.25 19.47 9.80
N LYS A 705 4.07 18.74 9.04
CA LYS A 705 4.69 19.24 7.80
C LYS A 705 3.90 18.84 6.55
N ARG A 706 3.25 17.69 6.59
CA ARG A 706 2.54 17.10 5.46
C ARG A 706 1.16 16.65 5.94
N PRO A 707 0.14 17.50 5.81
CA PRO A 707 -1.21 17.19 6.24
C PRO A 707 -1.74 15.91 5.57
N MET A 708 -2.55 15.18 6.30
CA MET A 708 -3.21 13.97 5.82
C MET A 708 -4.69 14.27 5.53
N VAL A 709 -5.34 13.39 4.77
CA VAL A 709 -6.80 13.40 4.66
C VAL A 709 -7.45 13.15 6.02
N HIS A 710 -8.66 13.68 6.20
CA HIS A 710 -9.35 13.68 7.48
C HIS A 710 -9.48 12.29 8.12
N GLY A 711 -10.02 11.31 7.40
CA GLY A 711 -10.20 9.97 7.96
C GLY A 711 -8.89 9.27 8.33
N ARG A 712 -7.74 9.62 7.72
CA ARG A 712 -6.44 9.11 8.16
C ARG A 712 -6.00 9.74 9.48
N HIS A 713 -6.28 11.01 9.68
CA HIS A 713 -6.03 11.70 10.96
C HIS A 713 -6.88 11.05 12.07
N GLU A 714 -8.20 10.87 11.82
CA GLU A 714 -9.12 10.21 12.75
C GLU A 714 -8.67 8.78 13.12
N GLU A 715 -8.22 7.99 12.15
CA GLU A 715 -7.72 6.65 12.42
C GLU A 715 -6.49 6.66 13.33
N ILE A 716 -5.56 7.60 13.17
CA ILE A 716 -4.35 7.68 13.99
C ILE A 716 -4.68 8.10 15.42
N ILE A 717 -5.59 9.03 15.62
CA ILE A 717 -5.95 9.48 16.98
C ILE A 717 -6.80 8.47 17.75
N HIS A 718 -7.50 7.58 17.04
CA HIS A 718 -8.28 6.51 17.64
C HIS A 718 -7.46 5.26 17.97
N ARG A 719 -6.17 5.20 17.63
CA ARG A 719 -5.32 4.04 17.93
C ARG A 719 -5.13 3.84 19.41
N VAL A 720 -5.42 2.65 19.86
CA VAL A 720 -5.30 2.24 21.24
C VAL A 720 -4.04 1.37 21.44
N LYS A 721 -3.36 1.53 22.57
CA LYS A 721 -2.15 0.74 22.85
C LYS A 721 -2.53 -0.71 23.19
N HIS A 722 -1.72 -1.64 22.71
CA HIS A 722 -1.93 -3.08 22.89
C HIS A 722 -1.20 -3.66 24.12
N MET A 723 -0.51 -2.81 24.86
CA MET A 723 0.16 -3.17 26.13
C MET A 723 -0.10 -2.08 27.15
N ASP A 724 -0.44 -2.49 28.39
CA ASP A 724 -0.49 -1.62 29.54
C ASP A 724 0.86 -1.68 30.28
N PHE A 725 1.76 -0.80 29.93
CA PHE A 725 2.85 -0.47 30.83
C PHE A 725 2.55 0.90 31.42
N GLY A 726 2.44 0.98 32.74
CA GLY A 726 2.28 2.22 33.48
C GLY A 726 3.51 3.14 33.43
N MET A 727 4.08 3.30 32.23
CA MET A 727 5.15 4.24 31.95
C MET A 727 4.54 5.50 31.40
N GLU A 728 4.53 6.54 32.21
CA GLU A 728 4.32 7.91 31.74
C GLU A 728 5.39 8.26 30.69
N ASP A 729 5.04 9.06 29.70
CA ASP A 729 5.99 9.60 28.73
C ASP A 729 7.12 10.34 29.49
N SER A 730 8.31 9.79 29.46
CA SER A 730 9.43 10.36 30.20
C SER A 730 9.94 11.63 29.52
N LEU A 731 10.14 12.67 30.31
CA LEU A 731 10.90 13.84 29.89
C LEU A 731 12.36 13.42 29.68
N ALA A 732 12.96 13.92 28.62
CA ALA A 732 14.40 13.74 28.41
C ALA A 732 15.17 14.38 29.58
N THR A 733 16.23 13.71 30.03
CA THR A 733 17.15 14.26 31.02
C THR A 733 17.92 15.44 30.44
N GLU A 734 18.45 16.33 31.29
CA GLU A 734 19.29 17.45 30.83
C GLU A 734 20.53 16.94 30.06
N GLU A 735 21.06 15.78 30.41
CA GLU A 735 22.24 15.18 29.80
C GLU A 735 21.86 14.62 28.40
N GLU A 736 20.73 13.94 28.26
CA GLU A 736 20.21 13.49 26.95
C GLU A 736 19.89 14.67 26.04
N VAL A 737 19.38 15.78 26.57
CA VAL A 737 19.13 17.01 25.80
C VAL A 737 20.47 17.60 25.29
N LYS A 738 21.50 17.68 26.13
CA LYS A 738 22.83 18.15 25.73
C LYS A 738 23.49 17.26 24.68
N ASN A 739 23.32 15.96 24.81
CA ASN A 739 23.90 14.97 23.90
C ASN A 739 23.04 14.76 22.66
N GLY A 740 21.81 15.28 22.66
CA GLY A 740 20.79 15.04 21.61
C GLY A 740 20.40 13.56 21.51
N GLU A 741 20.36 12.84 22.60
CA GLU A 741 20.07 11.39 22.70
C GLU A 741 18.64 11.08 23.13
N TYR A 742 17.78 12.09 23.23
CA TYR A 742 16.39 11.98 23.64
C TYR A 742 15.43 11.70 22.50
#